data_a0cbd64ba8e3b3cdcd9d86de7355563f
#
_entry.id   a0cbd64ba8e3b3cdcd9d86de7355563f
#
_cell.length_a   1.000
_cell.length_b   1.000
_cell.length_c   1.000
_cell.angle_alpha   90.00
_cell.angle_beta   90.00
_cell.angle_gamma   90.00
#
_symmetry.space_group_name_H-M   'P 1'
#
loop_
_entity.id
_entity.type
_entity.pdbx_description
1 polymer ?
#
loop_
_entity_poly.entity_id
_entity_poly.type
_entity_poly.pdbx_seq_one_letter_code
_entity_poly.pdbx_strand_id
1 'polypeptide(L)'
;MDNRIDQAIIWITVLALVTAPLFFSFFDFVAVFNEPKVVMLHFTSGLVAILWLWQIVLNRINSRSATENQLNWDLLSWVGRNPVRWALIAVGIWVFAQLASNLLSPLPIISFFGGDEARSGYNLYDSLSLTIIFASVAFRFRSFKTLQILAYTLVITGTIAAAYGIAQHFGWDAIGGNGGRTRVISSFGNTLNFGGYMVMAIPATLAFAYKKFNRDRTALVIVTLALALQISGIWFSGSRGPIVAAAVSIISFFVITASLGSKKEILKSLAMAAVATVITAIVGTLPSEHGDVGLQRVISIGNQFSAETSSTDIVGGLSGRFNIWESTLKMATQWDLPIEEPTANKLLRPLFGLGQDMYVYSFPLAGNPQTTLALVDHAHNYELQLLIEQGFVGFLAFVSSAVLLSLSVLVMVQRMRRSNNGIDTAGFLVLALSPAMLGKMVELQTGVARISDLAMNMALLGAAIAIYEVVNSRLSVEEPEQAASNTIKPSSINISASNQMVLGSAVLAAVLVTAIATSIFVSWDLRRLSASRTLAVGYEAPTVEERARTWAKVQAQAPERESFTFTLFEQYLSTAEQQHALGNTKEALRLLNIGRDMLLEYEQRDPLEHDTQIGLMRAATTMMVWGHLEFAQELGDRAIKQAE
;
A
#
# COMPACT_ATOMS: atom_id res chain seq x y z
N MET A 1 4.99 33.14 -5.00
CA MET A 1 5.16 31.90 -5.80
C MET A 1 5.09 30.66 -4.90
N ASP A 2 5.75 30.67 -3.75
CA ASP A 2 5.79 29.55 -2.79
C ASP A 2 4.41 29.06 -2.33
N ASN A 3 3.49 29.96 -2.02
CA ASN A 3 2.15 29.58 -1.57
C ASN A 3 1.33 28.82 -2.66
N ARG A 4 1.57 29.07 -3.96
CA ARG A 4 0.90 28.37 -5.05
C ARG A 4 1.45 26.97 -5.25
N ILE A 5 2.76 26.78 -5.12
CA ILE A 5 3.40 25.46 -5.21
C ILE A 5 2.97 24.59 -4.02
N ASP A 6 2.96 25.14 -2.80
CA ASP A 6 2.47 24.44 -1.62
C ASP A 6 1.00 23.99 -1.78
N GLN A 7 0.14 24.86 -2.30
CA GLN A 7 -1.25 24.52 -2.59
C GLN A 7 -1.36 23.41 -3.65
N ALA A 8 -0.54 23.47 -4.71
CA ALA A 8 -0.51 22.44 -5.74
C ALA A 8 -0.10 21.07 -5.13
N ILE A 9 0.98 21.04 -4.33
CA ILE A 9 1.42 19.81 -3.65
C ILE A 9 0.31 19.23 -2.76
N ILE A 10 -0.38 20.07 -1.97
CA ILE A 10 -1.48 19.62 -1.11
C ILE A 10 -2.61 18.99 -1.96
N TRP A 11 -3.05 19.65 -3.04
CA TRP A 11 -4.14 19.14 -3.86
C TRP A 11 -3.77 17.90 -4.68
N ILE A 12 -2.52 17.79 -5.17
CA ILE A 12 -2.03 16.59 -5.84
C ILE A 12 -1.95 15.43 -4.83
N THR A 13 -1.53 15.68 -3.59
CA THR A 13 -1.56 14.68 -2.52
C THR A 13 -2.99 14.23 -2.21
N VAL A 14 -3.94 15.15 -2.13
CA VAL A 14 -5.38 14.81 -1.97
C VAL A 14 -5.87 13.98 -3.16
N LEU A 15 -5.48 14.30 -4.39
CA LEU A 15 -5.81 13.50 -5.56
C LEU A 15 -5.28 12.07 -5.45
N ALA A 16 -4.03 11.88 -5.01
CA ALA A 16 -3.49 10.54 -4.73
C ALA A 16 -4.34 9.78 -3.72
N LEU A 17 -4.75 10.44 -2.62
CA LEU A 17 -5.54 9.84 -1.55
C LEU A 17 -7.00 9.56 -1.95
N VAL A 18 -7.52 10.22 -2.96
CA VAL A 18 -8.85 9.93 -3.56
C VAL A 18 -8.76 8.78 -4.55
N THR A 19 -7.73 8.80 -5.41
CA THR A 19 -7.60 7.79 -6.47
C THR A 19 -7.17 6.43 -5.93
N ALA A 20 -6.33 6.37 -4.91
CA ALA A 20 -5.90 5.11 -4.31
C ALA A 20 -7.06 4.18 -3.88
N PRO A 21 -8.09 4.62 -3.13
CA PRO A 21 -9.22 3.76 -2.79
C PRO A 21 -10.29 3.64 -3.89
N LEU A 22 -10.48 4.66 -4.75
CA LEU A 22 -11.66 4.73 -5.61
C LEU A 22 -11.40 4.46 -7.09
N PHE A 23 -10.17 4.67 -7.57
CA PHE A 23 -9.88 4.57 -9.00
C PHE A 23 -9.82 3.11 -9.45
N PHE A 24 -10.34 2.83 -10.62
CA PHE A 24 -10.31 1.54 -11.32
C PHE A 24 -10.42 1.79 -12.83
N SER A 25 -10.10 0.80 -13.65
CA SER A 25 -10.16 0.92 -15.10
C SER A 25 -10.99 -0.20 -15.71
N PHE A 26 -12.00 0.14 -16.49
CA PHE A 26 -12.76 -0.83 -17.31
C PHE A 26 -11.95 -1.34 -18.51
N PHE A 27 -10.82 -0.71 -18.83
CA PHE A 27 -9.99 -1.06 -19.98
C PHE A 27 -8.83 -1.98 -19.61
N ASP A 28 -8.66 -2.29 -18.33
CA ASP A 28 -7.66 -3.22 -17.83
C ASP A 28 -8.31 -4.59 -17.64
N PHE A 29 -7.80 -5.60 -18.33
CA PHE A 29 -8.38 -6.93 -18.28
C PHE A 29 -7.82 -7.77 -17.11
N VAL A 30 -6.54 -7.62 -16.81
CA VAL A 30 -5.86 -8.48 -15.83
C VAL A 30 -5.97 -7.91 -14.42
N ALA A 31 -5.84 -6.59 -14.28
CA ALA A 31 -5.70 -5.94 -12.98
C ALA A 31 -6.58 -4.68 -12.83
N VAL A 32 -7.87 -4.82 -13.12
CA VAL A 32 -8.89 -3.73 -13.10
C VAL A 32 -8.77 -2.81 -11.90
N PHE A 33 -8.42 -3.36 -10.73
CA PHE A 33 -8.39 -2.62 -9.46
C PHE A 33 -7.00 -2.10 -9.07
N ASN A 34 -5.92 -2.81 -9.40
CA ASN A 34 -4.59 -2.52 -8.85
C ASN A 34 -3.75 -1.63 -9.77
N GLU A 35 -3.55 -2.02 -11.02
CA GLU A 35 -2.70 -1.31 -11.97
C GLU A 35 -3.05 0.18 -12.13
N PRO A 36 -4.33 0.57 -12.31
CA PRO A 36 -4.67 1.98 -12.46
C PRO A 36 -4.33 2.81 -11.22
N LYS A 37 -4.41 2.22 -10.02
CA LYS A 37 -4.06 2.88 -8.75
C LYS A 37 -2.56 3.07 -8.61
N VAL A 38 -1.77 2.06 -9.00
CA VAL A 38 -0.30 2.12 -9.02
C VAL A 38 0.13 3.27 -9.92
N VAL A 39 -0.35 3.31 -11.16
CA VAL A 39 -0.04 4.37 -12.13
C VAL A 39 -0.41 5.76 -11.59
N MET A 40 -1.59 5.90 -10.98
CA MET A 40 -2.02 7.17 -10.38
C MET A 40 -1.18 7.57 -9.17
N LEU A 41 -0.76 6.61 -8.33
CA LEU A 41 0.14 6.88 -7.22
C LEU A 41 1.51 7.37 -7.72
N HIS A 42 2.11 6.68 -8.68
CA HIS A 42 3.41 7.05 -9.26
C HIS A 42 3.35 8.43 -9.93
N PHE A 43 2.30 8.69 -10.72
CA PHE A 43 2.08 9.99 -11.34
C PHE A 43 1.98 11.12 -10.31
N THR A 44 1.12 10.97 -9.31
CA THR A 44 0.88 12.01 -8.32
C THR A 44 2.06 12.21 -7.38
N SER A 45 2.68 11.14 -6.89
CA SER A 45 3.88 11.24 -6.06
C SER A 45 5.08 11.80 -6.83
N GLY A 46 5.26 11.40 -8.09
CA GLY A 46 6.28 11.96 -8.98
C GLY A 46 6.10 13.46 -9.19
N LEU A 47 4.87 13.93 -9.44
CA LEU A 47 4.58 15.36 -9.53
C LEU A 47 4.87 16.12 -8.23
N VAL A 48 4.49 15.55 -7.08
CA VAL A 48 4.80 16.12 -5.75
C VAL A 48 6.32 16.25 -5.58
N ALA A 49 7.08 15.21 -5.87
CA ALA A 49 8.52 15.20 -5.75
C ALA A 49 9.19 16.24 -6.68
N ILE A 50 8.76 16.32 -7.93
CA ILE A 50 9.24 17.31 -8.91
C ILE A 50 8.93 18.73 -8.44
N LEU A 51 7.70 19.02 -8.05
CA LEU A 51 7.33 20.36 -7.56
C LEU A 51 8.12 20.74 -6.32
N TRP A 52 8.35 19.80 -5.42
CA TRP A 52 9.11 20.04 -4.20
C TRP A 52 10.58 20.30 -4.49
N LEU A 53 11.19 19.51 -5.37
CA LEU A 53 12.55 19.71 -5.84
C LEU A 53 12.74 21.10 -6.48
N TRP A 54 11.85 21.47 -7.41
CA TRP A 54 11.90 22.79 -8.05
C TRP A 54 11.66 23.92 -7.06
N GLN A 55 10.81 23.76 -6.06
CA GLN A 55 10.63 24.75 -5.00
C GLN A 55 11.93 24.96 -4.22
N ILE A 56 12.66 23.90 -3.86
CA ILE A 56 13.96 24.00 -3.19
C ILE A 56 14.95 24.79 -4.06
N VAL A 57 15.03 24.47 -5.35
CA VAL A 57 15.92 25.17 -6.29
C VAL A 57 15.52 26.66 -6.42
N LEU A 58 14.25 26.96 -6.63
CA LEU A 58 13.74 28.34 -6.76
C LEU A 58 13.98 29.14 -5.48
N ASN A 59 13.80 28.55 -4.32
CA ASN A 59 14.08 29.21 -3.04
C ASN A 59 15.59 29.52 -2.88
N ARG A 60 16.47 28.63 -3.34
CA ARG A 60 17.91 28.89 -3.39
C ARG A 60 18.26 30.02 -4.36
N ILE A 61 17.59 30.10 -5.51
CA ILE A 61 17.79 31.20 -6.48
C ILE A 61 17.33 32.54 -5.89
N ASN A 62 16.20 32.56 -5.20
CA ASN A 62 15.60 33.78 -4.64
C ASN A 62 16.25 34.25 -3.34
N SER A 63 16.84 33.33 -2.57
CA SER A 63 17.53 33.66 -1.32
C SER A 63 18.94 34.22 -1.57
N ARG A 64 19.00 35.40 -2.23
CA ARG A 64 20.24 36.13 -2.53
C ARG A 64 21.03 36.63 -1.31
N SER A 65 20.58 36.34 -0.08
CA SER A 65 21.20 36.84 1.16
C SER A 65 21.01 35.90 2.35
N ALA A 66 21.37 34.66 2.21
CA ALA A 66 21.50 33.82 3.41
C ALA A 66 22.99 33.70 3.72
N THR A 67 23.41 34.40 4.77
CA THR A 67 24.66 34.20 5.51
C THR A 67 24.97 32.70 5.58
N GLU A 68 26.21 32.31 5.31
CA GLU A 68 26.81 31.07 5.77
C GLU A 68 26.75 31.06 7.31
N ASN A 69 25.59 30.75 7.87
CA ASN A 69 25.53 30.16 9.17
C ASN A 69 26.17 28.79 9.00
N GLN A 70 27.38 28.62 9.47
CA GLN A 70 27.95 27.31 9.75
C GLN A 70 26.91 26.57 10.56
N LEU A 71 26.20 25.64 9.88
CA LEU A 71 25.25 24.76 10.54
C LEU A 71 26.10 23.83 11.43
N ASN A 72 26.33 24.26 12.67
CA ASN A 72 26.70 23.33 13.73
C ASN A 72 25.47 22.47 14.02
N TRP A 73 25.28 21.43 13.20
CA TRP A 73 24.26 20.41 13.39
C TRP A 73 24.69 19.54 14.57
N ASP A 74 24.28 19.90 15.76
CA ASP A 74 24.25 18.95 16.86
C ASP A 74 22.91 18.16 16.75
N LEU A 75 23.00 17.00 16.11
CA LEU A 75 21.85 16.11 15.90
C LEU A 75 21.18 15.75 17.23
N LEU A 76 21.98 15.52 18.28
CA LEU A 76 21.45 15.11 19.59
C LEU A 76 20.68 16.25 20.26
N SER A 77 21.16 17.49 20.15
CA SER A 77 20.45 18.66 20.67
C SER A 77 19.18 18.93 19.87
N TRP A 78 19.22 18.74 18.53
CA TRP A 78 18.02 18.87 17.68
C TRP A 78 16.96 17.84 18.02
N VAL A 79 17.32 16.58 18.19
CA VAL A 79 16.37 15.51 18.50
C VAL A 79 15.79 15.69 19.91
N GLY A 80 16.61 15.90 20.91
CA GLY A 80 16.20 16.08 22.30
C GLY A 80 15.23 15.00 22.78
N ARG A 81 14.16 15.42 23.49
CA ARG A 81 13.07 14.54 23.97
C ARG A 81 11.83 14.54 23.06
N ASN A 82 11.97 14.96 21.79
CA ASN A 82 10.84 15.07 20.86
C ASN A 82 10.62 13.72 20.13
N PRO A 83 9.52 12.98 20.40
CA PRO A 83 9.27 11.69 19.79
C PRO A 83 9.10 11.77 18.26
N VAL A 84 8.59 12.90 17.74
CA VAL A 84 8.39 13.11 16.30
C VAL A 84 9.74 13.22 15.58
N ARG A 85 10.74 13.88 16.18
CA ARG A 85 12.07 13.98 15.56
C ARG A 85 12.79 12.65 15.54
N TRP A 86 12.63 11.83 16.57
CA TRP A 86 13.11 10.45 16.58
C TRP A 86 12.39 9.59 15.54
N ALA A 87 11.07 9.77 15.37
CA ALA A 87 10.31 9.08 14.34
C ALA A 87 10.80 9.45 12.92
N LEU A 88 11.13 10.72 12.67
CA LEU A 88 11.71 11.16 11.39
C LEU A 88 13.07 10.50 11.11
N ILE A 89 13.93 10.35 12.13
CA ILE A 89 15.19 9.61 11.98
C ILE A 89 14.91 8.14 11.65
N ALA A 90 13.98 7.50 12.36
CA ALA A 90 13.60 6.12 12.10
C ALA A 90 13.07 5.94 10.67
N VAL A 91 12.23 6.87 10.17
CA VAL A 91 11.78 6.86 8.77
C VAL A 91 12.95 7.03 7.80
N GLY A 92 13.92 7.90 8.10
CA GLY A 92 15.14 8.06 7.28
C GLY A 92 15.95 6.77 7.21
N ILE A 93 16.13 6.08 8.34
CA ILE A 93 16.80 4.77 8.40
C ILE A 93 16.00 3.72 7.62
N TRP A 94 14.66 3.73 7.72
CA TRP A 94 13.80 2.83 6.96
C TRP A 94 13.93 3.04 5.45
N VAL A 95 13.95 4.28 4.97
CA VAL A 95 14.19 4.59 3.54
C VAL A 95 15.57 4.12 3.10
N PHE A 96 16.60 4.35 3.92
CA PHE A 96 17.95 3.84 3.65
C PHE A 96 17.99 2.31 3.56
N ALA A 97 17.32 1.62 4.48
CA ALA A 97 17.24 0.16 4.48
C ALA A 97 16.56 -0.38 3.21
N GLN A 98 15.51 0.28 2.73
CA GLN A 98 14.84 -0.06 1.47
C GLN A 98 15.78 0.05 0.26
N LEU A 99 16.53 1.15 0.16
CA LEU A 99 17.50 1.34 -0.91
C LEU A 99 18.63 0.30 -0.84
N ALA A 100 19.15 0.04 0.35
CA ALA A 100 20.18 -0.97 0.56
C ALA A 100 19.67 -2.39 0.22
N SER A 101 18.46 -2.72 0.67
CA SER A 101 17.80 -3.99 0.38
C SER A 101 17.65 -4.23 -1.13
N ASN A 102 17.19 -3.22 -1.88
CA ASN A 102 17.05 -3.32 -3.33
C ASN A 102 18.41 -3.54 -4.02
N LEU A 103 19.45 -2.82 -3.60
CA LEU A 103 20.79 -2.97 -4.17
C LEU A 103 21.42 -4.34 -3.89
N LEU A 104 21.05 -4.98 -2.79
CA LEU A 104 21.51 -6.31 -2.38
C LEU A 104 20.58 -7.43 -2.85
N SER A 105 19.44 -7.09 -3.48
CA SER A 105 18.48 -8.06 -3.97
C SER A 105 19.09 -8.94 -5.07
N PRO A 106 18.77 -10.25 -5.12
CA PRO A 106 19.14 -11.12 -6.23
C PRO A 106 18.47 -10.70 -7.55
N LEU A 107 17.31 -10.05 -7.48
CA LEU A 107 16.54 -9.55 -8.62
C LEU A 107 16.26 -8.05 -8.48
N PRO A 108 17.26 -7.15 -8.64
CA PRO A 108 17.11 -5.72 -8.32
C PRO A 108 16.05 -5.00 -9.16
N ILE A 109 15.81 -5.44 -10.41
CA ILE A 109 14.79 -4.85 -11.28
C ILE A 109 13.39 -5.19 -10.79
N ILE A 110 13.13 -6.44 -10.40
CA ILE A 110 11.87 -6.89 -9.84
C ILE A 110 11.66 -6.23 -8.46
N SER A 111 12.68 -6.25 -7.62
CA SER A 111 12.62 -5.59 -6.31
C SER A 111 12.35 -4.08 -6.42
N PHE A 112 12.82 -3.42 -7.49
CA PHE A 112 12.56 -2.00 -7.72
C PHE A 112 11.15 -1.75 -8.25
N PHE A 113 10.71 -2.47 -9.28
CA PHE A 113 9.49 -2.16 -10.03
C PHE A 113 8.31 -3.10 -9.75
N GLY A 114 8.54 -4.21 -9.06
CA GLY A 114 7.56 -5.27 -8.83
C GLY A 114 7.39 -6.23 -10.00
N GLY A 115 7.21 -7.50 -9.71
CA GLY A 115 6.91 -8.56 -10.68
C GLY A 115 5.43 -8.62 -11.04
N ASP A 116 4.55 -8.47 -10.05
CA ASP A 116 3.10 -8.60 -10.20
C ASP A 116 2.34 -7.43 -9.55
N GLU A 117 1.24 -7.00 -10.19
CA GLU A 117 0.34 -5.96 -9.66
C GLU A 117 -0.45 -6.41 -8.43
N ALA A 118 -0.63 -7.72 -8.25
CA ALA A 118 -1.27 -8.27 -7.06
C ALA A 118 -0.44 -8.02 -5.79
N ARG A 119 0.87 -7.76 -5.95
CA ARG A 119 1.80 -7.43 -4.87
C ARG A 119 2.11 -5.93 -4.77
N SER A 120 1.24 -5.07 -5.33
CA SER A 120 1.41 -3.62 -5.29
C SER A 120 1.52 -3.07 -3.85
N GLY A 121 2.47 -2.16 -3.63
CA GLY A 121 2.78 -1.58 -2.32
C GLY A 121 4.01 -2.17 -1.64
N TYR A 122 4.62 -3.21 -2.21
CA TYR A 122 5.78 -3.90 -1.61
C TYR A 122 7.09 -3.65 -2.36
N ASN A 123 7.08 -3.33 -3.65
CA ASN A 123 8.29 -2.97 -4.38
C ASN A 123 8.83 -1.59 -3.98
N LEU A 124 10.09 -1.30 -4.33
CA LEU A 124 10.77 -0.05 -3.93
C LEU A 124 10.11 1.20 -4.54
N TYR A 125 9.68 1.16 -5.80
CA TYR A 125 9.08 2.30 -6.48
C TYR A 125 7.74 2.71 -5.82
N ASP A 126 6.88 1.72 -5.51
CA ASP A 126 5.66 1.93 -4.75
C ASP A 126 5.97 2.51 -3.36
N SER A 127 6.93 1.92 -2.66
CA SER A 127 7.30 2.31 -1.30
C SER A 127 7.88 3.72 -1.22
N LEU A 128 8.72 4.12 -2.19
CA LEU A 128 9.21 5.50 -2.32
C LEU A 128 8.06 6.47 -2.63
N SER A 129 7.12 6.09 -3.49
CA SER A 129 5.94 6.88 -3.80
C SER A 129 5.06 7.09 -2.56
N LEU A 130 4.83 6.05 -1.77
CA LEU A 130 4.13 6.12 -0.49
C LEU A 130 4.89 6.99 0.54
N THR A 131 6.22 6.92 0.56
CA THR A 131 7.08 7.79 1.41
C THR A 131 6.96 9.26 1.02
N ILE A 132 6.82 9.57 -0.28
CA ILE A 132 6.57 10.94 -0.76
C ILE A 132 5.21 11.45 -0.27
N ILE A 133 4.16 10.61 -0.29
CA ILE A 133 2.85 10.96 0.27
C ILE A 133 2.95 11.23 1.79
N PHE A 134 3.61 10.34 2.54
CA PHE A 134 3.91 10.56 3.96
C PHE A 134 4.60 11.90 4.20
N ALA A 135 5.70 12.18 3.49
CA ALA A 135 6.47 13.40 3.63
C ALA A 135 5.66 14.64 3.24
N SER A 136 4.86 14.56 2.16
CA SER A 136 3.97 15.65 1.76
C SER A 136 3.01 16.01 2.88
N VAL A 137 2.34 15.04 3.50
CA VAL A 137 1.42 15.30 4.62
C VAL A 137 2.19 15.81 5.84
N ALA A 138 3.29 15.19 6.23
CA ALA A 138 4.09 15.58 7.38
C ALA A 138 4.61 17.02 7.31
N PHE A 139 4.99 17.49 6.11
CA PHE A 139 5.67 18.76 5.95
C PHE A 139 4.85 19.87 5.27
N ARG A 140 3.71 19.56 4.62
CA ARG A 140 2.85 20.54 3.94
C ARG A 140 1.48 20.74 4.59
N PHE A 141 0.94 19.74 5.30
CA PHE A 141 -0.35 19.86 5.98
C PHE A 141 -0.22 20.51 7.37
N ARG A 142 0.47 21.65 7.45
CA ARG A 142 0.82 22.35 8.69
C ARG A 142 -0.21 23.40 9.13
N SER A 143 -1.49 23.16 8.86
CA SER A 143 -2.59 24.00 9.35
C SER A 143 -3.80 23.15 9.71
N PHE A 144 -4.62 23.65 10.62
CA PHE A 144 -5.89 22.99 10.95
C PHE A 144 -6.78 22.80 9.71
N LYS A 145 -6.74 23.75 8.77
CA LYS A 145 -7.53 23.68 7.53
C LYS A 145 -7.06 22.52 6.63
N THR A 146 -5.77 22.37 6.42
CA THR A 146 -5.22 21.31 5.55
C THR A 146 -5.43 19.93 6.17
N LEU A 147 -5.26 19.79 7.48
CA LEU A 147 -5.54 18.55 8.20
C LEU A 147 -7.05 18.21 8.21
N GLN A 148 -7.93 19.21 8.23
CA GLN A 148 -9.38 18.98 8.04
C GLN A 148 -9.68 18.47 6.62
N ILE A 149 -9.00 18.98 5.58
CA ILE A 149 -9.13 18.46 4.21
C ILE A 149 -8.76 16.96 4.18
N LEU A 150 -7.67 16.55 4.83
CA LEU A 150 -7.29 15.14 4.93
C LEU A 150 -8.39 14.30 5.61
N ALA A 151 -8.94 14.77 6.75
CA ALA A 151 -10.01 14.08 7.44
C ALA A 151 -11.29 13.99 6.58
N TYR A 152 -11.67 15.06 5.85
CA TYR A 152 -12.76 15.01 4.89
C TYR A 152 -12.51 14.02 3.76
N THR A 153 -11.30 14.01 3.21
CA THR A 153 -10.91 13.07 2.15
C THR A 153 -11.14 11.63 2.60
N LEU A 154 -10.66 11.27 3.80
CA LEU A 154 -10.84 9.92 4.36
C LEU A 154 -12.33 9.56 4.54
N VAL A 155 -13.15 10.46 5.10
CA VAL A 155 -14.58 10.20 5.32
C VAL A 155 -15.33 10.06 4.00
N ILE A 156 -15.09 10.94 3.04
CA ILE A 156 -15.80 10.95 1.74
C ILE A 156 -15.44 9.69 0.94
N THR A 157 -14.15 9.39 0.80
CA THR A 157 -13.70 8.22 0.03
C THR A 157 -14.16 6.91 0.68
N GLY A 158 -14.09 6.81 2.02
CA GLY A 158 -14.60 5.66 2.75
C GLY A 158 -16.12 5.48 2.60
N THR A 159 -16.88 6.58 2.58
CA THR A 159 -18.33 6.53 2.39
C THR A 159 -18.71 6.11 0.97
N ILE A 160 -18.03 6.65 -0.06
CA ILE A 160 -18.27 6.27 -1.47
C ILE A 160 -17.93 4.79 -1.68
N ALA A 161 -16.79 4.35 -1.18
CA ALA A 161 -16.39 2.95 -1.27
C ALA A 161 -17.36 2.02 -0.53
N ALA A 162 -17.84 2.40 0.66
CA ALA A 162 -18.83 1.64 1.40
C ALA A 162 -20.17 1.56 0.67
N ALA A 163 -20.64 2.67 0.11
CA ALA A 163 -21.89 2.70 -0.67
C ALA A 163 -21.82 1.77 -1.88
N TYR A 164 -20.69 1.78 -2.62
CA TYR A 164 -20.48 0.85 -3.74
C TYR A 164 -20.41 -0.61 -3.26
N GLY A 165 -19.71 -0.88 -2.17
CA GLY A 165 -19.65 -2.22 -1.59
C GLY A 165 -21.03 -2.74 -1.16
N ILE A 166 -21.89 -1.90 -0.59
CA ILE A 166 -23.27 -2.27 -0.26
C ILE A 166 -24.08 -2.56 -1.54
N ALA A 167 -23.90 -1.75 -2.59
CA ALA A 167 -24.54 -2.01 -3.88
C ALA A 167 -24.13 -3.38 -4.45
N GLN A 168 -22.84 -3.74 -4.37
CA GLN A 168 -22.36 -5.08 -4.74
C GLN A 168 -23.04 -6.19 -3.91
N HIS A 169 -23.25 -5.98 -2.60
CA HIS A 169 -23.91 -6.96 -1.74
C HIS A 169 -25.35 -7.26 -2.20
N PHE A 170 -26.04 -6.27 -2.73
CA PHE A 170 -27.41 -6.41 -3.28
C PHE A 170 -27.45 -6.73 -4.78
N GLY A 171 -26.35 -7.23 -5.36
CA GLY A 171 -26.31 -7.72 -6.75
C GLY A 171 -26.02 -6.64 -7.80
N TRP A 172 -25.80 -5.37 -7.43
CA TRP A 172 -25.42 -4.35 -8.38
C TRP A 172 -23.89 -4.15 -8.37
N ASP A 173 -23.23 -4.71 -9.36
CA ASP A 173 -21.76 -4.60 -9.53
C ASP A 173 -21.42 -4.01 -10.90
N ALA A 174 -21.18 -2.69 -10.94
CA ALA A 174 -20.86 -1.98 -12.17
C ALA A 174 -19.48 -2.36 -12.75
N ILE A 175 -18.57 -2.87 -11.91
CA ILE A 175 -17.20 -3.24 -12.33
C ILE A 175 -17.18 -4.70 -12.79
N GLY A 176 -18.15 -5.53 -12.37
CA GLY A 176 -18.21 -6.95 -12.71
C GLY A 176 -17.11 -7.81 -12.05
N GLY A 177 -16.33 -7.24 -11.14
CA GLY A 177 -15.18 -7.91 -10.53
C GLY A 177 -15.53 -8.85 -9.37
N ASN A 178 -16.78 -8.88 -8.91
CA ASN A 178 -17.16 -9.69 -7.75
C ASN A 178 -17.30 -11.19 -8.08
N GLY A 179 -17.50 -11.55 -9.35
CA GLY A 179 -17.40 -12.93 -9.85
C GLY A 179 -18.17 -13.99 -9.05
N GLY A 180 -19.34 -13.66 -8.47
CA GLY A 180 -20.11 -14.56 -7.61
C GLY A 180 -19.56 -14.72 -6.18
N ARG A 181 -18.64 -13.87 -5.75
CA ARG A 181 -18.11 -13.87 -4.39
C ARG A 181 -19.17 -13.43 -3.39
N THR A 182 -19.33 -14.17 -2.32
CA THR A 182 -20.25 -13.84 -1.22
C THR A 182 -19.80 -12.63 -0.40
N ARG A 183 -18.53 -12.24 -0.49
CA ARG A 183 -17.91 -11.17 0.28
C ARG A 183 -17.61 -9.95 -0.59
N VAL A 184 -17.92 -8.78 -0.07
CA VAL A 184 -17.78 -7.51 -0.78
C VAL A 184 -16.32 -7.06 -0.86
N ILE A 185 -15.91 -6.66 -2.05
CA ILE A 185 -14.56 -6.14 -2.37
C ILE A 185 -14.55 -4.64 -2.67
N SER A 186 -15.70 -4.06 -2.99
CA SER A 186 -15.86 -2.66 -3.42
C SER A 186 -14.91 -2.32 -4.60
N SER A 187 -14.40 -1.11 -4.65
CA SER A 187 -13.36 -0.66 -5.60
C SER A 187 -11.93 -1.11 -5.24
N PHE A 188 -11.76 -1.90 -4.18
CA PHE A 188 -10.43 -2.35 -3.71
C PHE A 188 -9.98 -3.66 -4.36
N GLY A 189 -10.89 -4.43 -4.95
CA GLY A 189 -10.58 -5.74 -5.51
C GLY A 189 -10.27 -6.83 -4.47
N ASN A 190 -10.24 -6.47 -3.17
CA ASN A 190 -9.98 -7.40 -2.06
C ASN A 190 -10.75 -6.99 -0.81
N THR A 191 -11.34 -7.97 -0.13
CA THR A 191 -12.17 -7.77 1.07
C THR A 191 -11.38 -7.29 2.28
N LEU A 192 -10.09 -7.68 2.41
CA LEU A 192 -9.23 -7.26 3.51
C LEU A 192 -8.88 -5.77 3.37
N ASN A 193 -8.46 -5.33 2.19
CA ASN A 193 -8.09 -3.94 1.93
C ASN A 193 -9.29 -3.00 2.06
N PHE A 194 -10.47 -3.43 1.55
CA PHE A 194 -11.70 -2.68 1.75
C PHE A 194 -12.05 -2.54 3.24
N GLY A 195 -12.04 -3.65 3.99
CA GLY A 195 -12.25 -3.65 5.43
C GLY A 195 -11.22 -2.81 6.17
N GLY A 196 -9.93 -2.94 5.81
CA GLY A 196 -8.82 -2.17 6.37
C GLY A 196 -8.96 -0.65 6.14
N TYR A 197 -9.53 -0.23 5.00
CA TYR A 197 -9.85 1.17 4.76
C TYR A 197 -11.00 1.67 5.65
N MET A 198 -12.02 0.84 5.87
CA MET A 198 -13.12 1.17 6.79
C MET A 198 -12.65 1.34 8.22
N VAL A 199 -11.64 0.58 8.68
CA VAL A 199 -10.98 0.75 9.98
C VAL A 199 -10.50 2.19 10.19
N MET A 200 -9.97 2.81 9.14
CA MET A 200 -9.52 4.21 9.18
C MET A 200 -10.68 5.21 9.09
N ALA A 201 -11.67 4.94 8.24
CA ALA A 201 -12.75 5.88 7.95
C ALA A 201 -13.75 6.02 9.12
N ILE A 202 -14.07 4.94 9.83
CA ILE A 202 -15.08 4.92 10.91
C ILE A 202 -14.77 5.92 12.03
N PRO A 203 -13.58 5.94 12.66
CA PRO A 203 -13.29 6.90 13.74
C PRO A 203 -13.25 8.35 13.25
N ALA A 204 -12.77 8.58 12.04
CA ALA A 204 -12.83 9.90 11.42
C ALA A 204 -14.28 10.38 11.27
N THR A 205 -15.17 9.52 10.82
CA THR A 205 -16.61 9.82 10.68
C THR A 205 -17.27 10.05 12.03
N LEU A 206 -16.94 9.26 13.06
CA LEU A 206 -17.39 9.49 14.43
C LEU A 206 -16.97 10.88 14.95
N ALA A 207 -15.77 11.34 14.64
CA ALA A 207 -15.30 12.66 15.03
C ALA A 207 -16.11 13.79 14.36
N PHE A 208 -16.46 13.64 13.07
CA PHE A 208 -17.33 14.60 12.40
C PHE A 208 -18.75 14.60 12.95
N ALA A 209 -19.27 13.44 13.27
CA ALA A 209 -20.57 13.28 13.88
C ALA A 209 -20.60 13.99 15.24
N TYR A 210 -19.60 13.78 16.08
CA TYR A 210 -19.44 14.49 17.34
C TYR A 210 -19.45 16.02 17.16
N LYS A 211 -18.66 16.55 16.19
CA LYS A 211 -18.56 17.98 15.90
C LYS A 211 -19.90 18.60 15.48
N LYS A 212 -20.78 17.87 14.80
CA LYS A 212 -22.05 18.33 14.24
C LYS A 212 -23.26 18.15 15.17
N PHE A 213 -23.15 17.33 16.19
CA PHE A 213 -24.28 16.88 17.03
C PHE A 213 -25.23 17.97 17.52
N ASN A 214 -24.72 19.14 17.90
CA ASN A 214 -25.54 20.26 18.42
C ASN A 214 -25.59 21.45 17.47
N ARG A 215 -25.01 21.40 16.27
CA ARG A 215 -24.82 22.57 15.41
C ARG A 215 -25.65 22.54 14.14
N ASP A 216 -25.85 21.34 13.59
CA ASP A 216 -26.45 21.17 12.28
C ASP A 216 -27.07 19.77 12.16
N ARG A 217 -28.40 19.72 12.25
CA ARG A 217 -29.16 18.46 12.23
C ARG A 217 -29.02 17.73 10.89
N THR A 218 -29.03 18.45 9.76
CA THR A 218 -28.90 17.85 8.43
C THR A 218 -27.53 17.23 8.27
N ALA A 219 -26.46 17.96 8.62
CA ALA A 219 -25.10 17.41 8.58
C ALA A 219 -24.94 16.22 9.55
N LEU A 220 -25.60 16.23 10.71
CA LEU A 220 -25.58 15.11 11.63
C LEU A 220 -26.20 13.85 10.99
N VAL A 221 -27.36 13.97 10.34
CA VAL A 221 -28.00 12.85 9.64
C VAL A 221 -27.10 12.31 8.55
N ILE A 222 -26.53 13.17 7.69
CA ILE A 222 -25.63 12.76 6.61
C ILE A 222 -24.42 12.00 7.16
N VAL A 223 -23.77 12.50 8.21
CA VAL A 223 -22.60 11.86 8.82
C VAL A 223 -22.97 10.55 9.51
N THR A 224 -24.16 10.47 10.14
CA THR A 224 -24.64 9.21 10.74
C THR A 224 -24.94 8.15 9.68
N LEU A 225 -25.53 8.54 8.55
CA LEU A 225 -25.73 7.64 7.41
C LEU A 225 -24.38 7.19 6.81
N ALA A 226 -23.41 8.10 6.67
CA ALA A 226 -22.07 7.75 6.24
C ALA A 226 -21.41 6.73 7.17
N LEU A 227 -21.56 6.90 8.49
CA LEU A 227 -21.07 5.95 9.49
C LEU A 227 -21.76 4.59 9.35
N ALA A 228 -23.09 4.57 9.18
CA ALA A 228 -23.84 3.34 8.97
C ALA A 228 -23.39 2.60 7.70
N LEU A 229 -23.17 3.31 6.58
CA LEU A 229 -22.62 2.73 5.35
C LEU A 229 -21.23 2.11 5.60
N GLN A 230 -20.33 2.80 6.31
CA GLN A 230 -18.98 2.30 6.60
C GLN A 230 -18.99 1.08 7.51
N ILE A 231 -19.86 1.05 8.55
CA ILE A 231 -20.04 -0.12 9.41
C ILE A 231 -20.64 -1.29 8.62
N SER A 232 -21.64 -1.03 7.76
CA SER A 232 -22.20 -2.06 6.86
C SER A 232 -21.15 -2.58 5.88
N GLY A 233 -20.30 -1.70 5.35
CA GLY A 233 -19.20 -2.07 4.46
C GLY A 233 -18.23 -3.07 5.11
N ILE A 234 -17.77 -2.80 6.35
CA ILE A 234 -16.88 -3.72 7.06
C ILE A 234 -17.60 -5.03 7.42
N TRP A 235 -18.89 -4.96 7.76
CA TRP A 235 -19.73 -6.12 8.04
C TRP A 235 -19.83 -7.05 6.84
N PHE A 236 -20.18 -6.52 5.67
CA PHE A 236 -20.33 -7.31 4.45
C PHE A 236 -18.99 -7.72 3.82
N SER A 237 -17.88 -7.06 4.18
CA SER A 237 -16.55 -7.57 3.81
C SER A 237 -16.27 -8.92 4.44
N GLY A 238 -16.89 -9.23 5.60
CA GLY A 238 -16.70 -10.45 6.35
C GLY A 238 -15.23 -10.71 6.74
N SER A 239 -14.41 -9.67 6.81
CA SER A 239 -12.97 -9.78 7.09
C SER A 239 -12.70 -9.67 8.57
N ARG A 240 -12.26 -10.77 9.21
CA ARG A 240 -12.08 -10.87 10.68
C ARG A 240 -11.03 -9.90 11.22
N GLY A 241 -9.87 -9.80 10.56
CA GLY A 241 -8.80 -8.88 10.96
C GLY A 241 -9.26 -7.42 11.01
N PRO A 242 -9.84 -6.87 9.93
CA PRO A 242 -10.44 -5.54 9.94
C PRO A 242 -11.53 -5.32 11.00
N ILE A 243 -12.37 -6.33 11.30
CA ILE A 243 -13.40 -6.21 12.36
C ILE A 243 -12.73 -6.00 13.73
N VAL A 244 -11.71 -6.79 14.06
CA VAL A 244 -10.95 -6.64 15.32
C VAL A 244 -10.23 -5.28 15.36
N ALA A 245 -9.59 -4.89 14.27
CA ALA A 245 -8.90 -3.61 14.17
C ALA A 245 -9.85 -2.41 14.29
N ALA A 246 -11.07 -2.51 13.73
CA ALA A 246 -12.09 -1.49 13.89
C ALA A 246 -12.54 -1.35 15.36
N ALA A 247 -12.67 -2.45 16.08
CA ALA A 247 -12.95 -2.42 17.51
C ALA A 247 -11.85 -1.67 18.27
N VAL A 248 -10.56 -1.94 18.00
CA VAL A 248 -9.43 -1.22 18.61
C VAL A 248 -9.44 0.25 18.23
N SER A 249 -9.73 0.58 16.98
CA SER A 249 -9.86 1.97 16.50
C SER A 249 -10.96 2.72 17.22
N ILE A 250 -12.15 2.11 17.37
CA ILE A 250 -13.30 2.69 18.10
C ILE A 250 -12.99 2.83 19.59
N ILE A 251 -12.38 1.82 20.22
CA ILE A 251 -11.95 1.90 21.62
C ILE A 251 -10.97 3.06 21.81
N SER A 252 -9.97 3.19 20.92
CA SER A 252 -9.00 4.29 20.95
C SER A 252 -9.69 5.65 20.83
N PHE A 253 -10.69 5.77 19.95
CA PHE A 253 -11.51 6.98 19.83
C PHE A 253 -12.20 7.33 21.15
N PHE A 254 -12.84 6.37 21.83
CA PHE A 254 -13.52 6.62 23.10
C PHE A 254 -12.53 6.92 24.24
N VAL A 255 -11.38 6.27 24.29
CA VAL A 255 -10.31 6.55 25.27
C VAL A 255 -9.80 7.99 25.12
N ILE A 256 -9.55 8.44 23.89
CA ILE A 256 -9.11 9.82 23.63
C ILE A 256 -10.26 10.81 23.96
N THR A 257 -11.51 10.49 23.58
CA THR A 257 -12.67 11.32 23.92
C THR A 257 -12.85 11.44 25.43
N ALA A 258 -12.68 10.35 26.19
CA ALA A 258 -12.74 10.36 27.64
C ALA A 258 -11.62 11.17 28.30
N SER A 259 -10.45 11.22 27.63
CA SER A 259 -9.30 11.97 28.12
C SER A 259 -9.41 13.49 27.90
N LEU A 260 -10.07 13.91 26.81
CA LEU A 260 -10.16 15.31 26.39
C LEU A 260 -11.54 15.94 26.65
N GLY A 261 -12.59 15.14 26.71
CA GLY A 261 -13.98 15.59 26.77
C GLY A 261 -14.70 15.30 28.09
N SER A 262 -15.97 15.62 28.10
CA SER A 262 -16.87 15.33 29.22
C SER A 262 -17.64 14.03 29.03
N LYS A 263 -18.25 13.48 30.12
CA LYS A 263 -19.16 12.32 30.06
C LYS A 263 -20.30 12.51 29.05
N LYS A 264 -20.78 13.74 28.88
CA LYS A 264 -21.86 14.10 27.96
C LYS A 264 -21.41 13.86 26.48
N GLU A 265 -20.17 14.11 26.17
CA GLU A 265 -19.62 13.96 24.83
C GLU A 265 -19.38 12.51 24.47
N ILE A 266 -18.94 11.71 25.43
CA ILE A 266 -18.83 10.24 25.24
C ILE A 266 -20.23 9.66 24.95
N LEU A 267 -21.26 10.08 25.73
CA LEU A 267 -22.61 9.57 25.54
C LEU A 267 -23.20 9.93 24.16
N LYS A 268 -22.91 11.13 23.65
CA LYS A 268 -23.31 11.53 22.30
C LYS A 268 -22.68 10.64 21.23
N SER A 269 -21.37 10.40 21.30
CA SER A 269 -20.65 9.54 20.35
C SER A 269 -21.16 8.09 20.42
N LEU A 270 -21.44 7.59 21.62
CA LEU A 270 -22.05 6.27 21.83
C LEU A 270 -23.46 6.17 21.22
N ALA A 271 -24.30 7.21 21.44
CA ALA A 271 -25.64 7.23 20.86
C ALA A 271 -25.59 7.16 19.32
N MET A 272 -24.67 7.88 18.72
CA MET A 272 -24.52 7.87 17.25
C MET A 272 -23.97 6.55 16.72
N ALA A 273 -22.98 5.98 17.38
CA ALA A 273 -22.48 4.66 17.04
C ALA A 273 -23.59 3.61 17.15
N ALA A 274 -24.42 3.68 18.21
CA ALA A 274 -25.57 2.80 18.40
C ALA A 274 -26.60 2.95 17.26
N VAL A 275 -26.98 4.19 16.89
CA VAL A 275 -27.90 4.44 15.78
C VAL A 275 -27.35 3.89 14.46
N ALA A 276 -26.07 4.14 14.15
CA ALA A 276 -25.45 3.62 12.95
C ALA A 276 -25.42 2.08 12.95
N THR A 277 -25.12 1.45 14.08
CA THR A 277 -25.15 -0.02 14.23
C THR A 277 -26.56 -0.59 14.05
N VAL A 278 -27.58 0.07 14.58
CA VAL A 278 -29.00 -0.33 14.35
C VAL A 278 -29.36 -0.25 12.86
N ILE A 279 -28.96 0.83 12.17
CA ILE A 279 -29.16 0.95 10.72
C ILE A 279 -28.46 -0.19 9.99
N THR A 280 -27.22 -0.50 10.35
CA THR A 280 -26.44 -1.62 9.79
C THR A 280 -27.16 -2.96 10.00
N ALA A 281 -27.68 -3.20 11.23
CA ALA A 281 -28.42 -4.41 11.52
C ALA A 281 -29.71 -4.52 10.66
N ILE A 282 -30.44 -3.42 10.48
CA ILE A 282 -31.61 -3.39 9.58
C ILE A 282 -31.21 -3.70 8.14
N VAL A 283 -30.14 -3.07 7.63
CA VAL A 283 -29.64 -3.33 6.28
C VAL A 283 -29.21 -4.79 6.13
N GLY A 284 -28.61 -5.38 7.17
CA GLY A 284 -28.20 -6.79 7.19
C GLY A 284 -29.36 -7.80 7.18
N THR A 285 -30.59 -7.37 7.55
CA THR A 285 -31.79 -8.23 7.47
C THR A 285 -32.48 -8.18 6.12
N LEU A 286 -32.06 -7.28 5.22
CA LEU A 286 -32.65 -7.19 3.89
C LEU A 286 -32.23 -8.40 3.04
N PRO A 287 -33.15 -8.95 2.22
CA PRO A 287 -32.83 -10.07 1.34
C PRO A 287 -31.69 -9.72 0.39
N SER A 288 -30.67 -10.57 0.32
CA SER A 288 -29.56 -10.46 -0.62
C SER A 288 -29.21 -11.84 -1.19
N GLU A 289 -28.62 -11.88 -2.37
CA GLU A 289 -28.15 -13.11 -3.01
C GLU A 289 -27.03 -13.79 -2.19
N HIS A 290 -26.35 -13.05 -1.32
CA HIS A 290 -25.15 -13.48 -0.61
C HIS A 290 -25.39 -13.86 0.85
N GLY A 291 -26.59 -13.68 1.39
CA GLY A 291 -26.94 -14.01 2.79
C GLY A 291 -26.17 -13.17 3.82
N ASP A 292 -26.28 -13.54 5.11
CA ASP A 292 -25.61 -12.82 6.20
C ASP A 292 -24.18 -13.33 6.44
N VAL A 293 -23.26 -12.86 5.62
CA VAL A 293 -21.82 -13.21 5.70
C VAL A 293 -21.19 -12.68 6.99
N GLY A 294 -21.59 -11.49 7.45
CA GLY A 294 -21.00 -10.81 8.61
C GLY A 294 -21.23 -11.60 9.90
N LEU A 295 -22.47 -12.02 10.18
CA LEU A 295 -22.83 -12.76 11.40
C LEU A 295 -22.11 -14.11 11.46
N GLN A 296 -22.12 -14.87 10.35
CA GLN A 296 -21.42 -16.16 10.27
C GLN A 296 -19.91 -16.00 10.59
N ARG A 297 -19.28 -14.92 10.12
CA ARG A 297 -17.86 -14.66 10.37
C ARG A 297 -17.56 -14.23 11.79
N VAL A 298 -18.41 -13.43 12.43
CA VAL A 298 -18.25 -13.05 13.85
C VAL A 298 -18.38 -14.28 14.75
N ILE A 299 -19.38 -15.12 14.53
CA ILE A 299 -19.55 -16.38 15.27
C ILE A 299 -18.31 -17.28 15.08
N SER A 300 -17.77 -17.35 13.87
CA SER A 300 -16.60 -18.16 13.57
C SER A 300 -15.29 -17.63 14.20
N ILE A 301 -15.22 -16.36 14.67
CA ILE A 301 -14.07 -15.88 15.45
C ILE A 301 -13.94 -16.64 16.76
N GLY A 302 -15.06 -16.88 17.47
CA GLY A 302 -15.06 -17.68 18.69
C GLY A 302 -14.59 -19.13 18.48
N ASN A 303 -15.00 -19.74 17.37
CA ASN A 303 -14.67 -21.13 17.05
C ASN A 303 -13.20 -21.34 16.66
N GLN A 304 -12.49 -20.30 16.21
CA GLN A 304 -11.07 -20.39 15.84
C GLN A 304 -10.11 -20.53 17.04
N PHE A 305 -10.57 -20.18 18.22
CA PHE A 305 -9.82 -20.41 19.47
C PHE A 305 -10.09 -21.80 20.05
N SER A 306 -11.04 -22.57 19.50
CA SER A 306 -11.34 -23.94 19.86
C SER A 306 -10.51 -24.88 18.98
N ALA A 307 -9.75 -25.79 19.58
CA ALA A 307 -8.65 -26.57 18.99
C ALA A 307 -9.03 -27.65 17.94
N GLU A 308 -10.23 -27.64 17.38
CA GLU A 308 -10.64 -28.59 16.33
C GLU A 308 -10.74 -27.87 14.97
N THR A 309 -9.59 -27.71 14.31
CA THR A 309 -9.53 -27.22 12.91
C THR A 309 -9.60 -28.42 11.98
N SER A 310 -10.67 -28.52 11.21
CA SER A 310 -10.77 -29.46 10.09
C SER A 310 -9.71 -29.14 9.04
N SER A 311 -9.14 -30.17 8.41
CA SER A 311 -8.06 -30.09 7.40
C SER A 311 -8.41 -29.27 6.13
N THR A 312 -9.61 -28.75 6.02
CA THR A 312 -10.07 -27.90 4.90
C THR A 312 -9.78 -26.39 5.10
N ASP A 313 -9.37 -25.97 6.30
CA ASP A 313 -9.08 -24.56 6.63
C ASP A 313 -7.57 -24.19 6.55
N ILE A 314 -6.78 -24.97 5.83
CA ILE A 314 -5.30 -24.82 5.72
C ILE A 314 -4.91 -23.42 5.24
N VAL A 315 -5.73 -22.73 4.47
CA VAL A 315 -5.38 -21.47 3.80
C VAL A 315 -6.14 -20.24 4.30
N GLY A 316 -7.27 -20.39 4.94
CA GLY A 316 -8.21 -19.26 5.16
C GLY A 316 -8.41 -18.81 6.61
N GLY A 317 -7.86 -19.51 7.59
CA GLY A 317 -8.07 -19.28 9.01
C GLY A 317 -6.91 -18.61 9.73
N LEU A 318 -7.05 -18.45 11.03
CA LEU A 318 -5.95 -17.99 11.90
C LEU A 318 -4.82 -19.03 11.95
N SER A 319 -5.16 -20.32 11.92
CA SER A 319 -4.21 -21.44 11.86
C SER A 319 -3.34 -21.40 10.61
N GLY A 320 -3.92 -21.14 9.42
CA GLY A 320 -3.15 -20.98 8.19
C GLY A 320 -2.14 -19.82 8.26
N ARG A 321 -2.51 -18.71 8.92
CA ARG A 321 -1.58 -17.59 9.15
C ARG A 321 -0.46 -17.93 10.11
N PHE A 322 -0.73 -18.68 11.17
CA PHE A 322 0.33 -19.15 12.08
C PHE A 322 1.37 -20.01 11.36
N ASN A 323 0.94 -20.89 10.45
CA ASN A 323 1.84 -21.70 9.64
C ASN A 323 2.69 -20.81 8.67
N ILE A 324 2.07 -19.77 8.08
CA ILE A 324 2.80 -18.79 7.26
C ILE A 324 3.81 -18.02 8.10
N TRP A 325 3.43 -17.57 9.31
CA TRP A 325 4.32 -16.81 10.20
C TRP A 325 5.46 -17.67 10.74
N GLU A 326 5.21 -18.95 11.05
CA GLU A 326 6.26 -19.89 11.42
C GLU A 326 7.28 -20.07 10.28
N SER A 327 6.79 -20.28 9.05
CA SER A 327 7.65 -20.35 7.86
C SER A 327 8.41 -19.03 7.63
N THR A 328 7.76 -17.89 7.81
CA THR A 328 8.38 -16.57 7.69
C THR A 328 9.50 -16.37 8.71
N LEU A 329 9.27 -16.77 9.97
CA LEU A 329 10.32 -16.69 11.00
C LEU A 329 11.48 -17.65 10.72
N LYS A 330 11.19 -18.82 10.12
CA LYS A 330 12.23 -19.73 9.66
C LYS A 330 13.06 -19.09 8.54
N MET A 331 12.43 -18.40 7.57
CA MET A 331 13.14 -17.61 6.54
C MET A 331 14.09 -16.58 7.16
N ALA A 332 13.67 -15.91 8.26
CA ALA A 332 14.51 -14.95 8.98
C ALA A 332 15.74 -15.56 9.67
N THR A 333 15.89 -16.86 9.66
CA THR A 333 17.06 -17.60 10.15
C THR A 333 17.85 -18.30 9.04
N GLN A 334 17.29 -18.38 7.82
CA GLN A 334 17.86 -19.05 6.66
C GLN A 334 17.85 -18.11 5.47
N TRP A 335 18.91 -17.32 5.33
CA TRP A 335 19.02 -16.25 4.34
C TRP A 335 19.65 -16.70 3.00
N ASP A 336 19.99 -17.96 2.87
CA ASP A 336 20.56 -18.51 1.63
C ASP A 336 19.47 -18.79 0.60
N LEU A 337 19.73 -18.37 -0.63
CA LEU A 337 18.93 -18.71 -1.81
C LEU A 337 19.73 -19.68 -2.70
N PRO A 338 19.07 -20.56 -3.45
CA PRO A 338 19.73 -21.54 -4.34
C PRO A 338 20.22 -20.88 -5.64
N ILE A 339 20.95 -19.78 -5.52
CA ILE A 339 21.52 -19.02 -6.65
C ILE A 339 22.96 -18.60 -6.36
N GLU A 340 23.73 -18.43 -7.43
CA GLU A 340 25.07 -17.86 -7.33
C GLU A 340 25.03 -16.35 -7.13
N GLU A 341 25.61 -15.88 -6.04
CA GLU A 341 25.64 -14.47 -5.71
C GLU A 341 26.88 -14.08 -4.89
N PRO A 342 27.24 -12.78 -4.84
CA PRO A 342 28.36 -12.30 -4.06
C PRO A 342 28.22 -12.63 -2.57
N THR A 343 29.29 -13.12 -1.94
CA THR A 343 29.31 -13.44 -0.50
C THR A 343 28.91 -12.23 0.37
N ALA A 344 29.25 -11.01 -0.06
CA ALA A 344 28.86 -9.79 0.65
C ALA A 344 27.34 -9.63 0.75
N ASN A 345 26.58 -9.98 -0.30
CA ASN A 345 25.12 -9.92 -0.29
C ASN A 345 24.54 -10.88 0.75
N LYS A 346 25.03 -12.13 0.77
CA LYS A 346 24.63 -13.15 1.75
C LYS A 346 24.87 -12.70 3.19
N LEU A 347 26.05 -12.11 3.47
CA LEU A 347 26.40 -11.62 4.81
C LEU A 347 25.56 -10.42 5.27
N LEU A 348 25.13 -9.57 4.36
CA LEU A 348 24.35 -8.35 4.67
C LEU A 348 22.83 -8.60 4.70
N ARG A 349 22.33 -9.73 4.22
CA ARG A 349 20.90 -10.07 4.21
C ARG A 349 20.20 -10.02 5.56
N PRO A 350 20.75 -10.53 6.65
CA PRO A 350 20.10 -10.38 7.95
C PRO A 350 19.82 -8.91 8.31
N LEU A 351 20.70 -7.99 7.87
CA LEU A 351 20.55 -6.56 8.14
C LEU A 351 19.56 -5.89 7.18
N PHE A 352 19.60 -6.21 5.87
CA PHE A 352 18.87 -5.49 4.83
C PHE A 352 17.87 -6.33 4.04
N GLY A 353 17.73 -7.63 4.33
CA GLY A 353 16.74 -8.51 3.72
C GLY A 353 17.11 -9.02 2.32
N LEU A 354 16.11 -9.61 1.68
CA LEU A 354 16.22 -10.24 0.36
C LEU A 354 15.92 -9.28 -0.81
N GLY A 355 15.40 -8.10 -0.52
CA GLY A 355 14.84 -7.17 -1.50
C GLY A 355 13.32 -7.06 -1.39
N GLN A 356 12.79 -5.92 -1.77
CA GLN A 356 11.35 -5.69 -1.82
C GLN A 356 10.71 -6.61 -2.87
N ASP A 357 9.46 -7.02 -2.66
CA ASP A 357 8.70 -7.96 -3.50
C ASP A 357 9.33 -9.37 -3.64
N MET A 358 10.36 -9.68 -2.81
CA MET A 358 11.08 -10.97 -2.87
C MET A 358 10.49 -12.05 -1.96
N TYR A 359 9.44 -11.74 -1.20
CA TYR A 359 8.84 -12.69 -0.27
C TYR A 359 8.31 -13.95 -0.97
N VAL A 360 7.58 -13.79 -2.07
CA VAL A 360 6.98 -14.89 -2.84
C VAL A 360 8.02 -15.89 -3.35
N TYR A 361 9.17 -15.39 -3.79
CA TYR A 361 10.26 -16.22 -4.33
C TYR A 361 11.04 -16.99 -3.25
N SER A 362 11.05 -16.48 -2.04
CA SER A 362 11.78 -17.09 -0.92
C SER A 362 10.89 -18.00 -0.04
N PHE A 363 9.58 -17.80 -0.04
CA PHE A 363 8.65 -18.57 0.77
C PHE A 363 8.71 -20.10 0.51
N PRO A 364 8.78 -20.61 -0.73
CA PRO A 364 8.85 -22.03 -1.01
C PRO A 364 10.03 -22.75 -0.34
N LEU A 365 11.15 -22.03 -0.11
CA LEU A 365 12.36 -22.58 0.51
C LEU A 365 12.20 -22.88 2.02
N ALA A 366 11.25 -22.23 2.69
CA ALA A 366 11.02 -22.37 4.13
C ALA A 366 9.62 -22.90 4.45
N GLY A 367 8.71 -22.86 3.50
CA GLY A 367 7.34 -23.33 3.65
C GLY A 367 7.29 -24.82 3.98
N ASN A 368 6.34 -25.21 4.83
CA ASN A 368 6.07 -26.61 5.08
C ASN A 368 4.95 -27.08 4.11
N PRO A 369 5.24 -27.92 3.12
CA PRO A 369 4.26 -28.32 2.11
C PRO A 369 3.09 -29.14 2.69
N GLN A 370 3.21 -29.63 3.92
CA GLN A 370 2.13 -30.37 4.60
C GLN A 370 1.14 -29.45 5.30
N THR A 371 1.53 -28.20 5.61
CA THR A 371 0.73 -27.26 6.43
C THR A 371 0.44 -25.95 5.75
N THR A 372 1.14 -25.64 4.65
CA THR A 372 0.96 -24.39 3.87
C THR A 372 0.82 -24.70 2.40
N LEU A 373 0.26 -23.74 1.65
CA LEU A 373 0.37 -23.76 0.18
C LEU A 373 1.84 -23.68 -0.23
N ALA A 374 2.17 -24.31 -1.35
CA ALA A 374 3.52 -24.21 -1.94
C ALA A 374 3.92 -22.75 -2.23
N LEU A 375 2.93 -21.92 -2.51
CA LEU A 375 3.06 -20.52 -2.90
C LEU A 375 2.24 -19.62 -2.00
N VAL A 376 2.90 -18.67 -1.37
CA VAL A 376 2.27 -17.61 -0.58
C VAL A 376 2.93 -16.29 -0.96
N ASP A 377 2.16 -15.39 -1.53
CA ASP A 377 2.61 -14.10 -2.02
C ASP A 377 2.91 -13.07 -0.91
N HIS A 378 2.29 -13.27 0.27
CA HIS A 378 2.40 -12.34 1.39
C HIS A 378 2.47 -13.07 2.74
N ALA A 379 3.23 -12.50 3.68
CA ALA A 379 3.28 -12.98 5.07
C ALA A 379 1.93 -12.84 5.82
N HIS A 380 0.93 -12.15 5.28
CA HIS A 380 -0.29 -11.75 6.00
C HIS A 380 -0.02 -11.05 7.35
N ASN A 381 1.14 -10.42 7.44
CA ASN A 381 1.60 -9.56 8.50
C ASN A 381 2.65 -8.63 7.88
N TYR A 382 2.34 -7.34 7.82
CA TYR A 382 3.15 -6.38 7.11
C TYR A 382 4.57 -6.27 7.68
N GLU A 383 4.70 -6.28 9.01
CA GLU A 383 5.99 -6.17 9.68
C GLU A 383 6.87 -7.41 9.48
N LEU A 384 6.27 -8.61 9.51
CA LEU A 384 7.01 -9.85 9.22
C LEU A 384 7.47 -9.89 7.76
N GLN A 385 6.68 -9.36 6.84
CA GLN A 385 7.11 -9.24 5.45
C GLN A 385 8.28 -8.27 5.32
N LEU A 386 8.21 -7.10 5.97
CA LEU A 386 9.34 -6.16 6.00
C LEU A 386 10.61 -6.78 6.59
N LEU A 387 10.48 -7.68 7.58
CA LEU A 387 11.62 -8.38 8.14
C LEU A 387 12.35 -9.22 7.08
N ILE A 388 11.62 -9.93 6.23
CA ILE A 388 12.22 -10.76 5.17
C ILE A 388 12.76 -9.89 4.03
N GLU A 389 11.98 -8.92 3.60
CA GLU A 389 12.31 -8.10 2.44
C GLU A 389 13.35 -7.01 2.73
N GLN A 390 13.37 -6.43 3.94
CA GLN A 390 14.21 -5.29 4.31
C GLN A 390 15.13 -5.56 5.51
N GLY A 391 15.13 -6.81 6.01
CA GLY A 391 15.96 -7.25 7.12
C GLY A 391 15.66 -6.58 8.46
N PHE A 392 16.50 -6.86 9.45
CA PHE A 392 16.32 -6.32 10.80
C PHE A 392 16.38 -4.79 10.85
N VAL A 393 17.19 -4.14 10.01
CA VAL A 393 17.32 -2.66 10.01
C VAL A 393 16.02 -2.03 9.52
N GLY A 394 15.46 -2.51 8.40
CA GLY A 394 14.21 -1.99 7.84
C GLY A 394 13.02 -2.26 8.78
N PHE A 395 12.90 -3.49 9.28
CA PHE A 395 11.88 -3.88 10.25
C PHE A 395 11.90 -3.01 11.51
N LEU A 396 13.06 -2.93 12.19
CA LEU A 396 13.18 -2.17 13.43
C LEU A 396 12.96 -0.66 13.21
N ALA A 397 13.41 -0.12 12.09
CA ALA A 397 13.21 1.29 11.76
C ALA A 397 11.73 1.61 11.52
N PHE A 398 11.01 0.75 10.78
CA PHE A 398 9.57 0.90 10.56
C PHE A 398 8.78 0.80 11.87
N VAL A 399 8.99 -0.26 12.65
CA VAL A 399 8.32 -0.48 13.93
C VAL A 399 8.62 0.65 14.91
N SER A 400 9.88 1.10 14.98
CA SER A 400 10.27 2.24 15.84
C SER A 400 9.55 3.52 15.43
N SER A 401 9.43 3.79 14.11
CA SER A 401 8.71 4.97 13.63
C SER A 401 7.23 4.92 14.04
N ALA A 402 6.58 3.77 13.87
CA ALA A 402 5.19 3.54 14.24
C ALA A 402 4.94 3.73 15.75
N VAL A 403 5.81 3.15 16.59
CA VAL A 403 5.76 3.30 18.05
C VAL A 403 5.96 4.75 18.47
N LEU A 404 6.97 5.44 17.92
CA LEU A 404 7.28 6.83 18.26
C LEU A 404 6.15 7.78 17.84
N LEU A 405 5.51 7.54 16.69
CA LEU A 405 4.34 8.31 16.26
C LEU A 405 3.13 8.04 17.16
N SER A 406 2.92 6.81 17.61
CA SER A 406 1.88 6.49 18.59
C SER A 406 2.14 7.16 19.94
N LEU A 407 3.39 7.19 20.41
CA LEU A 407 3.79 7.92 21.61
C LEU A 407 3.57 9.44 21.45
N SER A 408 3.80 9.99 20.25
CA SER A 408 3.53 11.40 19.98
C SER A 408 2.05 11.76 20.17
N VAL A 409 1.13 10.85 19.79
CA VAL A 409 -0.31 10.99 20.04
C VAL A 409 -0.59 11.04 21.56
N LEU A 410 -0.01 10.14 22.34
CA LEU A 410 -0.18 10.12 23.79
C LEU A 410 0.32 11.42 24.44
N VAL A 411 1.48 11.91 24.00
CA VAL A 411 2.04 13.21 24.47
C VAL A 411 1.11 14.36 24.13
N MET A 412 0.56 14.39 22.91
CA MET A 412 -0.41 15.42 22.48
C MET A 412 -1.66 15.40 23.37
N VAL A 413 -2.26 14.22 23.56
CA VAL A 413 -3.48 14.07 24.40
C VAL A 413 -3.20 14.54 25.83
N GLN A 414 -2.06 14.17 26.43
CA GLN A 414 -1.67 14.61 27.77
C GLN A 414 -1.51 16.14 27.85
N ARG A 415 -0.87 16.78 26.87
CA ARG A 415 -0.69 18.25 26.83
C ARG A 415 -2.03 18.97 26.68
N MET A 416 -2.87 18.51 25.77
CA MET A 416 -4.19 19.07 25.55
C MET A 416 -5.09 18.93 26.80
N ARG A 417 -5.01 17.78 27.50
CA ARG A 417 -5.72 17.58 28.77
C ARG A 417 -5.30 18.59 29.84
N ARG A 418 -4.00 18.93 29.90
CA ARG A 418 -3.49 19.91 30.87
C ARG A 418 -3.94 21.34 30.55
N SER A 419 -4.12 21.70 29.28
CA SER A 419 -4.63 23.02 28.89
C SER A 419 -6.12 23.23 29.16
N ASN A 420 -6.85 22.17 29.51
CA ASN A 420 -8.27 22.15 29.88
C ASN A 420 -9.23 22.83 28.88
N ASN A 421 -8.85 22.94 27.62
CA ASN A 421 -9.61 23.61 26.56
C ASN A 421 -10.74 22.74 25.96
N GLY A 422 -10.97 21.53 26.51
CA GLY A 422 -11.93 20.57 25.97
C GLY A 422 -11.57 20.09 24.55
N ILE A 423 -12.57 19.56 23.81
CA ILE A 423 -12.39 19.13 22.42
C ILE A 423 -12.64 20.32 21.48
N ASP A 424 -11.60 21.07 21.22
CA ASP A 424 -11.56 22.16 20.23
C ASP A 424 -11.23 21.62 18.82
N THR A 425 -10.76 22.49 17.90
CA THR A 425 -10.37 22.08 16.55
C THR A 425 -9.16 21.14 16.55
N ALA A 426 -8.22 21.31 17.48
CA ALA A 426 -7.08 20.40 17.62
C ALA A 426 -7.54 19.04 18.14
N GLY A 427 -8.36 19.03 19.19
CA GLY A 427 -8.95 17.79 19.73
C GLY A 427 -9.78 17.03 18.71
N PHE A 428 -10.55 17.74 17.89
CA PHE A 428 -11.27 17.12 16.77
C PHE A 428 -10.33 16.40 15.79
N LEU A 429 -9.19 17.01 15.40
CA LEU A 429 -8.25 16.37 14.47
C LEU A 429 -7.54 15.17 15.10
N VAL A 430 -7.16 15.27 16.37
CA VAL A 430 -6.60 14.13 17.11
C VAL A 430 -7.61 12.98 17.16
N LEU A 431 -8.90 13.25 17.42
CA LEU A 431 -9.96 12.25 17.41
C LEU A 431 -10.25 11.66 16.03
N ALA A 432 -10.12 12.46 14.97
CA ALA A 432 -10.41 11.99 13.62
C ALA A 432 -9.29 11.10 13.05
N LEU A 433 -8.02 11.45 13.28
CA LEU A 433 -6.91 10.86 12.55
C LEU A 433 -6.08 9.88 13.40
N SER A 434 -5.96 10.09 14.72
CA SER A 434 -5.12 9.21 15.54
C SER A 434 -5.71 7.80 15.76
N PRO A 435 -7.00 7.62 16.08
CA PRO A 435 -7.61 6.29 16.16
C PRO A 435 -7.61 5.56 14.83
N ALA A 436 -7.74 6.29 13.70
CA ALA A 436 -7.63 5.74 12.35
C ALA A 436 -6.24 5.13 12.11
N MET A 437 -5.18 5.86 12.47
CA MET A 437 -3.79 5.38 12.42
C MET A 437 -3.58 4.14 13.30
N LEU A 438 -4.00 4.20 14.57
CA LEU A 438 -3.80 3.09 15.52
C LEU A 438 -4.56 1.82 15.08
N GLY A 439 -5.80 1.97 14.60
CA GLY A 439 -6.57 0.85 14.08
C GLY A 439 -5.93 0.20 12.87
N LYS A 440 -5.39 1.00 11.94
CA LYS A 440 -4.70 0.47 10.76
C LYS A 440 -3.42 -0.27 11.11
N MET A 441 -2.65 0.19 12.11
CA MET A 441 -1.49 -0.54 12.61
C MET A 441 -1.86 -1.94 13.14
N VAL A 442 -3.00 -2.07 13.79
CA VAL A 442 -3.50 -3.39 14.25
C VAL A 442 -3.94 -4.24 13.05
N GLU A 443 -4.59 -3.66 12.06
CA GLU A 443 -5.02 -4.38 10.86
C GLU A 443 -3.84 -4.94 10.07
N LEU A 444 -2.73 -4.20 9.97
CA LEU A 444 -1.50 -4.62 9.29
C LEU A 444 -0.89 -5.91 9.89
N GLN A 445 -1.21 -6.26 11.14
CA GLN A 445 -0.76 -7.52 11.77
C GLN A 445 -1.43 -8.77 11.19
N THR A 446 -2.56 -8.61 10.49
CA THR A 446 -3.33 -9.75 9.99
C THR A 446 -3.83 -9.55 8.55
N GLY A 447 -3.54 -8.40 7.96
CA GLY A 447 -3.94 -8.03 6.61
C GLY A 447 -2.84 -8.24 5.57
N VAL A 448 -3.26 -8.15 4.31
CA VAL A 448 -2.38 -7.89 3.17
C VAL A 448 -2.63 -6.45 2.79
N ALA A 449 -1.65 -5.58 3.00
CA ALA A 449 -1.77 -4.19 2.64
C ALA A 449 -1.46 -3.99 1.14
N ARG A 450 -2.17 -3.06 0.50
CA ARG A 450 -1.94 -2.68 -0.90
C ARG A 450 -1.98 -1.16 -1.05
N ILE A 451 -1.60 -0.64 -2.18
CA ILE A 451 -1.62 0.81 -2.46
C ILE A 451 -2.97 1.44 -2.11
N SER A 452 -4.08 0.72 -2.34
CA SER A 452 -5.44 1.21 -2.09
C SER A 452 -5.71 1.66 -0.65
N ASP A 453 -5.02 1.11 0.33
CA ASP A 453 -5.14 1.43 1.75
C ASP A 453 -3.83 1.94 2.37
N LEU A 454 -2.67 1.53 1.84
CA LEU A 454 -1.36 2.01 2.30
C LEU A 454 -1.17 3.51 2.06
N ALA A 455 -1.67 4.07 0.96
CA ALA A 455 -1.54 5.50 0.68
C ALA A 455 -2.17 6.35 1.80
N MET A 456 -3.38 5.99 2.25
CA MET A 456 -4.03 6.66 3.37
C MET A 456 -3.32 6.38 4.70
N ASN A 457 -2.82 5.16 4.92
CA ASN A 457 -2.04 4.83 6.11
C ASN A 457 -0.78 5.70 6.22
N MET A 458 -0.01 5.85 5.14
CA MET A 458 1.17 6.73 5.11
C MET A 458 0.80 8.19 5.31
N ALA A 459 -0.33 8.64 4.78
CA ALA A 459 -0.85 9.98 5.05
C ALA A 459 -1.21 10.16 6.54
N LEU A 460 -1.78 9.16 7.21
CA LEU A 460 -2.09 9.21 8.64
C LEU A 460 -0.84 9.24 9.51
N LEU A 461 0.20 8.48 9.16
CA LEU A 461 1.50 8.56 9.82
C LEU A 461 2.14 9.95 9.67
N GLY A 462 2.07 10.54 8.47
CA GLY A 462 2.49 11.93 8.23
C GLY A 462 1.65 12.94 9.00
N ALA A 463 0.34 12.70 9.12
CA ALA A 463 -0.59 13.56 9.87
C ALA A 463 -0.27 13.57 11.38
N ALA A 464 0.20 12.47 11.96
CA ALA A 464 0.61 12.44 13.36
C ALA A 464 1.74 13.46 13.62
N ILE A 465 2.70 13.59 12.69
CA ILE A 465 3.76 14.61 12.74
C ILE A 465 3.15 16.01 12.61
N ALA A 466 2.34 16.23 11.58
CA ALA A 466 1.77 17.53 11.28
C ALA A 466 0.87 18.04 12.42
N ILE A 467 0.03 17.18 13.01
CA ILE A 467 -0.83 17.52 14.15
C ILE A 467 0.03 17.86 15.38
N TYR A 468 1.06 17.04 15.66
CA TYR A 468 1.95 17.30 16.79
C TYR A 468 2.60 18.68 16.70
N GLU A 469 3.12 19.06 15.54
CA GLU A 469 3.74 20.38 15.32
C GLU A 469 2.70 21.54 15.43
N VAL A 470 1.52 21.38 14.83
CA VAL A 470 0.45 22.41 14.88
C VAL A 470 -0.10 22.58 16.29
N VAL A 471 -0.27 21.50 17.06
CA VAL A 471 -0.72 21.57 18.46
C VAL A 471 0.35 22.20 19.35
N ASN A 472 1.61 21.80 19.19
CA ASN A 472 2.71 22.38 20.00
C ASN A 472 2.90 23.87 19.74
N SER A 473 2.89 24.30 18.47
CA SER A 473 3.03 25.73 18.15
C SER A 473 1.94 26.57 18.78
N ARG A 474 0.71 26.03 18.87
CA ARG A 474 -0.40 26.72 19.53
C ARG A 474 -0.22 26.81 21.06
N LEU A 475 0.14 25.70 21.70
CA LEU A 475 0.31 25.65 23.15
C LEU A 475 1.51 26.50 23.62
N SER A 476 2.56 26.66 22.82
CA SER A 476 3.70 27.51 23.12
C SER A 476 3.36 29.01 23.08
N VAL A 477 2.36 29.42 22.32
CA VAL A 477 1.88 30.81 22.25
C VAL A 477 1.04 31.18 23.49
N GLU A 478 0.41 30.20 24.13
CA GLU A 478 -0.42 30.40 25.34
C GLU A 478 0.40 30.48 26.64
N GLU A 479 1.70 30.04 26.63
CA GLU A 479 2.64 30.26 27.72
C GLU A 479 3.59 31.41 27.34
N PRO A 480 3.49 32.62 27.94
CA PRO A 480 4.40 33.71 27.64
C PRO A 480 5.77 33.44 28.27
N GLU A 481 6.59 32.68 27.60
CA GLU A 481 8.00 32.60 27.91
C GLU A 481 8.70 33.91 27.51
N GLN A 482 9.48 34.45 28.41
CA GLN A 482 10.43 35.55 28.19
C GLN A 482 11.41 35.12 27.06
N ALA A 483 10.98 35.14 25.82
CA ALA A 483 11.83 34.92 24.67
C ALA A 483 12.60 36.19 24.37
N ALA A 484 13.87 36.19 24.77
CA ALA A 484 14.83 37.22 24.39
C ALA A 484 14.81 37.44 22.87
N SER A 485 14.44 38.62 22.47
CA SER A 485 14.44 39.11 21.10
C SER A 485 15.87 39.17 20.56
N ASN A 486 16.28 38.17 19.83
CA ASN A 486 17.44 38.26 18.94
C ASN A 486 16.95 38.60 17.53
N THR A 487 16.72 39.88 17.31
CA THR A 487 16.54 40.45 15.95
C THR A 487 17.92 40.48 15.26
N ILE A 488 18.15 39.52 14.36
CA ILE A 488 19.30 39.51 13.47
C ILE A 488 19.06 40.50 12.33
N LYS A 489 19.89 41.58 12.27
CA LYS A 489 19.89 42.54 11.16
C LYS A 489 20.48 41.90 9.90
N PRO A 490 19.90 42.12 8.70
CA PRO A 490 20.46 41.59 7.47
C PRO A 490 21.75 42.36 7.08
N SER A 491 22.85 41.64 6.90
CA SER A 491 24.07 42.14 6.31
C SER A 491 24.18 41.72 4.82
N SER A 492 24.59 42.67 3.98
CA SER A 492 24.80 42.48 2.54
C SER A 492 26.05 41.64 2.26
N ILE A 493 25.94 40.59 1.46
CA ILE A 493 27.06 39.73 1.05
C ILE A 493 27.16 39.67 -0.47
N ASN A 494 28.38 39.86 -0.97
CA ASN A 494 28.76 39.69 -2.37
C ASN A 494 28.81 38.20 -2.74
N ILE A 495 28.11 37.84 -3.84
CA ILE A 495 28.08 36.47 -4.36
C ILE A 495 29.43 36.13 -4.99
N SER A 496 30.15 35.16 -4.47
CA SER A 496 31.38 34.63 -5.10
C SER A 496 31.04 33.73 -6.30
N ALA A 497 31.95 33.57 -7.25
CA ALA A 497 31.80 32.70 -8.43
C ALA A 497 31.47 31.24 -8.06
N SER A 498 31.84 30.77 -6.88
CA SER A 498 31.54 29.44 -6.37
C SER A 498 30.01 29.21 -6.18
N ASN A 499 29.26 30.23 -5.77
CA ASN A 499 27.80 30.13 -5.57
C ASN A 499 27.02 30.03 -6.87
N GLN A 500 27.52 30.60 -7.99
CA GLN A 500 26.90 30.45 -9.30
C GLN A 500 27.06 29.02 -9.84
N MET A 501 28.21 28.39 -9.60
CA MET A 501 28.49 27.01 -10.01
C MET A 501 27.63 26.00 -9.22
N VAL A 502 27.48 26.20 -7.91
CA VAL A 502 26.60 25.38 -7.05
C VAL A 502 25.13 25.52 -7.49
N LEU A 503 24.68 26.73 -7.84
CA LEU A 503 23.33 26.97 -8.31
C LEU A 503 23.09 26.32 -9.68
N GLY A 504 24.05 26.45 -10.60
CA GLY A 504 23.98 25.81 -11.92
C GLY A 504 23.90 24.30 -11.80
N SER A 505 24.71 23.68 -10.92
CA SER A 505 24.67 22.25 -10.66
C SER A 505 23.35 21.81 -10.03
N ALA A 506 22.75 22.58 -9.14
CA ALA A 506 21.44 22.26 -8.53
C ALA A 506 20.29 22.32 -9.56
N VAL A 507 20.30 23.31 -10.46
CA VAL A 507 19.33 23.40 -11.56
C VAL A 507 19.49 22.20 -12.50
N LEU A 508 20.73 21.91 -12.91
CA LEU A 508 21.01 20.75 -13.78
C LEU A 508 20.57 19.45 -13.14
N ALA A 509 20.87 19.23 -11.86
CA ALA A 509 20.41 18.06 -11.12
C ALA A 509 18.87 17.96 -11.08
N ALA A 510 18.18 19.08 -10.86
CA ALA A 510 16.72 19.10 -10.87
C ALA A 510 16.12 18.78 -12.25
N VAL A 511 16.73 19.29 -13.32
CA VAL A 511 16.33 18.94 -14.69
C VAL A 511 16.55 17.46 -14.97
N LEU A 512 17.70 16.91 -14.60
CA LEU A 512 18.03 15.49 -14.79
C LEU A 512 17.08 14.59 -14.00
N VAL A 513 16.83 14.89 -12.72
CA VAL A 513 15.89 14.12 -11.89
C VAL A 513 14.48 14.17 -12.48
N THR A 514 14.03 15.34 -12.94
CA THR A 514 12.73 15.48 -13.60
C THR A 514 12.66 14.65 -14.87
N ALA A 515 13.69 14.68 -15.72
CA ALA A 515 13.76 13.91 -16.94
C ALA A 515 13.77 12.39 -16.67
N ILE A 516 14.57 11.94 -15.68
CA ILE A 516 14.63 10.53 -15.28
C ILE A 516 13.27 10.07 -14.74
N ALA A 517 12.66 10.80 -13.81
CA ALA A 517 11.36 10.45 -13.25
C ALA A 517 10.27 10.38 -14.33
N THR A 518 10.24 11.35 -15.26
CA THR A 518 9.31 11.33 -16.38
C THR A 518 9.57 10.15 -17.33
N SER A 519 10.85 9.88 -17.62
CA SER A 519 11.24 8.74 -18.46
C SER A 519 10.81 7.41 -17.84
N ILE A 520 11.03 7.22 -16.53
CA ILE A 520 10.60 6.01 -15.81
C ILE A 520 9.07 5.88 -15.91
N PHE A 521 8.32 6.93 -15.59
CA PHE A 521 6.86 6.91 -15.66
C PHE A 521 6.35 6.54 -17.06
N VAL A 522 6.89 7.14 -18.11
CA VAL A 522 6.47 6.88 -19.50
C VAL A 522 6.89 5.46 -19.94
N SER A 523 8.15 5.07 -19.70
CA SER A 523 8.70 3.81 -20.19
C SER A 523 8.30 2.60 -19.35
N TRP A 524 7.79 2.81 -18.13
CA TRP A 524 7.38 1.73 -17.24
C TRP A 524 5.86 1.72 -17.02
N ASP A 525 5.30 2.74 -16.36
CA ASP A 525 3.88 2.75 -15.99
C ASP A 525 2.94 2.84 -17.21
N LEU A 526 3.17 3.81 -18.12
CA LEU A 526 2.29 3.95 -19.29
C LEU A 526 2.43 2.81 -20.28
N ARG A 527 3.63 2.25 -20.40
CA ARG A 527 3.88 1.08 -21.25
C ARG A 527 3.14 -0.14 -20.75
N ARG A 528 3.18 -0.42 -19.43
CA ARG A 528 2.44 -1.52 -18.80
C ARG A 528 0.93 -1.36 -18.93
N LEU A 529 0.41 -0.17 -18.69
CA LEU A 529 -1.00 0.14 -18.89
C LEU A 529 -1.43 -0.07 -20.35
N SER A 530 -0.57 0.31 -21.32
CA SER A 530 -0.79 0.05 -22.74
C SER A 530 -0.78 -1.46 -23.06
N ALA A 531 0.12 -2.23 -22.44
CA ALA A 531 0.20 -3.69 -22.61
C ALA A 531 -1.07 -4.37 -22.07
N SER A 532 -1.56 -3.99 -20.91
CA SER A 532 -2.81 -4.51 -20.32
C SER A 532 -4.01 -4.26 -21.23
N ARG A 533 -4.12 -3.05 -21.79
CA ARG A 533 -5.16 -2.71 -22.78
C ARG A 533 -5.01 -3.54 -24.07
N THR A 534 -3.79 -3.75 -24.55
CA THR A 534 -3.53 -4.58 -25.74
C THR A 534 -3.93 -6.03 -25.48
N LEU A 535 -3.67 -6.54 -24.27
CA LEU A 535 -4.09 -7.88 -23.85
C LEU A 535 -5.61 -8.02 -23.90
N ALA A 536 -6.38 -7.07 -23.38
CA ALA A 536 -7.84 -7.05 -23.44
C ALA A 536 -8.35 -7.15 -24.88
N VAL A 537 -7.77 -6.37 -25.80
CA VAL A 537 -8.10 -6.45 -27.24
C VAL A 537 -7.78 -7.82 -27.82
N GLY A 538 -6.70 -8.47 -27.38
CA GLY A 538 -6.33 -9.81 -27.84
C GLY A 538 -7.34 -10.89 -27.47
N TYR A 539 -8.02 -10.76 -26.32
CA TYR A 539 -9.08 -11.71 -25.94
C TYR A 539 -10.32 -11.64 -26.84
N GLU A 540 -10.63 -10.46 -27.37
CA GLU A 540 -11.77 -10.23 -28.24
C GLU A 540 -11.46 -10.52 -29.73
N ALA A 541 -10.21 -10.79 -30.08
CA ALA A 541 -9.81 -11.01 -31.47
C ALA A 541 -10.45 -12.29 -32.05
N PRO A 542 -11.08 -12.22 -33.25
CA PRO A 542 -11.90 -13.28 -33.80
C PRO A 542 -11.10 -14.47 -34.31
N THR A 543 -9.86 -14.28 -34.72
CA THR A 543 -8.99 -15.35 -35.29
C THR A 543 -7.79 -15.66 -34.40
N VAL A 544 -7.29 -16.88 -34.50
CA VAL A 544 -6.08 -17.34 -33.77
C VAL A 544 -4.86 -16.52 -34.17
N GLU A 545 -4.71 -16.18 -35.45
CA GLU A 545 -3.60 -15.37 -35.94
C GLU A 545 -3.64 -13.95 -35.40
N GLU A 546 -4.81 -13.32 -35.32
CA GLU A 546 -4.96 -11.98 -34.76
C GLU A 546 -4.68 -11.97 -33.26
N ARG A 547 -5.16 -13.00 -32.53
CA ARG A 547 -4.83 -13.21 -31.12
C ARG A 547 -3.32 -13.32 -30.90
N ALA A 548 -2.68 -14.24 -31.63
CA ALA A 548 -1.24 -14.46 -31.51
C ALA A 548 -0.40 -13.21 -31.83
N ARG A 549 -0.79 -12.44 -32.86
CA ARG A 549 -0.16 -11.15 -33.17
C ARG A 549 -0.31 -10.12 -32.06
N THR A 550 -1.49 -10.09 -31.45
CA THR A 550 -1.79 -9.14 -30.36
C THR A 550 -1.03 -9.53 -29.09
N TRP A 551 -0.97 -10.83 -28.77
CA TRP A 551 -0.20 -11.32 -27.63
C TRP A 551 1.31 -11.09 -27.79
N ALA A 552 1.85 -11.27 -28.99
CA ALA A 552 3.26 -10.93 -29.27
C ALA A 552 3.55 -9.43 -29.05
N LYS A 553 2.58 -8.54 -29.32
CA LYS A 553 2.74 -7.11 -28.99
C LYS A 553 2.72 -6.87 -27.46
N VAL A 554 1.86 -7.57 -26.71
CA VAL A 554 1.82 -7.47 -25.22
C VAL A 554 3.18 -7.86 -24.65
N GLN A 555 3.73 -9.00 -25.08
CA GLN A 555 5.06 -9.46 -24.66
C GLN A 555 6.16 -8.44 -25.01
N ALA A 556 6.14 -7.87 -26.20
CA ALA A 556 7.10 -6.84 -26.59
C ALA A 556 6.95 -5.54 -25.79
N GLN A 557 5.72 -5.21 -25.34
CA GLN A 557 5.44 -4.03 -24.54
C GLN A 557 5.83 -4.18 -23.05
N ALA A 558 5.63 -5.34 -22.45
CA ALA A 558 5.93 -5.58 -21.03
C ALA A 558 6.52 -6.98 -20.79
N PRO A 559 7.70 -7.27 -21.36
CA PRO A 559 8.33 -8.59 -21.28
C PRO A 559 8.80 -8.96 -19.87
N GLU A 560 8.90 -7.97 -18.99
CA GLU A 560 9.30 -8.13 -17.58
C GLU A 560 8.12 -8.44 -16.65
N ARG A 561 6.89 -8.49 -17.19
CA ARG A 561 5.69 -8.65 -16.38
C ARG A 561 5.33 -10.13 -16.23
N GLU A 562 5.53 -10.68 -15.03
CA GLU A 562 5.22 -12.06 -14.65
C GLU A 562 3.78 -12.46 -15.01
N SER A 563 2.81 -11.69 -14.52
CA SER A 563 1.38 -11.96 -14.75
C SER A 563 1.00 -11.99 -16.24
N PHE A 564 1.61 -11.15 -17.07
CA PHE A 564 1.36 -11.17 -18.51
C PHE A 564 2.01 -12.37 -19.19
N THR A 565 3.24 -12.71 -18.82
CA THR A 565 3.96 -13.84 -19.38
C THR A 565 3.22 -15.15 -19.14
N PHE A 566 2.82 -15.40 -17.89
CA PHE A 566 2.07 -16.61 -17.55
C PHE A 566 0.66 -16.60 -18.18
N THR A 567 -0.06 -15.50 -18.13
CA THR A 567 -1.37 -15.37 -18.78
C THR A 567 -1.31 -15.64 -20.28
N LEU A 568 -0.29 -15.10 -20.96
CA LEU A 568 -0.09 -15.34 -22.39
C LEU A 568 0.25 -16.80 -22.69
N PHE A 569 1.10 -17.41 -21.87
CA PHE A 569 1.41 -18.84 -21.98
C PHE A 569 0.14 -19.69 -21.89
N GLU A 570 -0.72 -19.44 -20.89
CA GLU A 570 -2.00 -20.14 -20.74
C GLU A 570 -2.89 -19.99 -21.98
N GLN A 571 -2.89 -18.82 -22.59
CA GLN A 571 -3.66 -18.57 -23.82
C GLN A 571 -3.06 -19.32 -25.02
N TYR A 572 -1.73 -19.35 -25.18
CA TYR A 572 -1.05 -20.11 -26.21
C TYR A 572 -1.29 -21.61 -26.03
N LEU A 573 -1.17 -22.13 -24.80
CA LEU A 573 -1.41 -23.54 -24.48
C LEU A 573 -2.86 -23.94 -24.79
N SER A 574 -3.85 -23.23 -24.26
CA SER A 574 -5.26 -23.52 -24.48
C SER A 574 -5.63 -23.47 -25.97
N THR A 575 -5.11 -22.48 -26.70
CA THR A 575 -5.35 -22.39 -28.16
C THR A 575 -4.68 -23.52 -28.93
N ALA A 576 -3.46 -23.91 -28.52
CA ALA A 576 -2.75 -25.07 -29.11
C ALA A 576 -3.52 -26.38 -28.89
N GLU A 577 -4.05 -26.63 -27.68
CA GLU A 577 -4.89 -27.79 -27.37
C GLU A 577 -6.16 -27.83 -28.23
N GLN A 578 -6.82 -26.69 -28.44
CA GLN A 578 -7.98 -26.58 -29.33
C GLN A 578 -7.62 -26.91 -30.79
N GLN A 579 -6.49 -26.38 -31.31
CA GLN A 579 -6.04 -26.66 -32.66
C GLN A 579 -5.66 -28.15 -32.83
N HIS A 580 -5.04 -28.75 -31.83
CA HIS A 580 -4.71 -30.17 -31.83
C HIS A 580 -5.98 -31.03 -31.89
N ALA A 581 -7.01 -30.71 -31.08
CA ALA A 581 -8.29 -31.39 -31.07
C ALA A 581 -9.03 -31.29 -32.42
N LEU A 582 -8.82 -30.20 -33.17
CA LEU A 582 -9.33 -30.00 -34.54
C LEU A 582 -8.48 -30.71 -35.63
N GLY A 583 -7.42 -31.42 -35.27
CA GLY A 583 -6.51 -32.10 -36.20
C GLY A 583 -5.46 -31.20 -36.81
N ASN A 584 -5.37 -29.92 -36.42
CA ASN A 584 -4.40 -28.95 -36.92
C ASN A 584 -3.06 -29.06 -36.17
N THR A 585 -2.44 -30.24 -36.12
CA THR A 585 -1.26 -30.54 -35.28
C THR A 585 -0.10 -29.59 -35.54
N LYS A 586 0.14 -29.19 -36.79
CA LYS A 586 1.24 -28.26 -37.14
C LYS A 586 1.07 -26.89 -36.49
N GLU A 587 -0.14 -26.36 -36.51
CA GLU A 587 -0.44 -25.07 -35.90
C GLU A 587 -0.44 -25.16 -34.36
N ALA A 588 -0.95 -26.25 -33.80
CA ALA A 588 -0.90 -26.54 -32.37
C ALA A 588 0.55 -26.52 -31.85
N LEU A 589 1.45 -27.21 -32.50
CA LEU A 589 2.89 -27.24 -32.16
C LEU A 589 3.54 -25.85 -32.29
N ARG A 590 3.18 -25.10 -33.34
CA ARG A 590 3.69 -23.74 -33.53
C ARG A 590 3.33 -22.83 -32.36
N LEU A 591 2.07 -22.86 -31.94
CA LEU A 591 1.57 -22.04 -30.81
C LEU A 591 2.20 -22.46 -29.48
N LEU A 592 2.28 -23.77 -29.24
CA LEU A 592 2.90 -24.29 -28.00
C LEU A 592 4.40 -23.93 -27.92
N ASN A 593 5.13 -23.99 -29.05
CA ASN A 593 6.51 -23.57 -29.10
C ASN A 593 6.70 -22.08 -28.83
N ILE A 594 5.82 -21.20 -29.33
CA ILE A 594 5.85 -19.77 -29.02
C ILE A 594 5.69 -19.54 -27.51
N GLY A 595 4.67 -20.17 -26.89
CA GLY A 595 4.44 -20.07 -25.44
C GLY A 595 5.64 -20.55 -24.63
N ARG A 596 6.23 -21.69 -25.01
CA ARG A 596 7.44 -22.22 -24.39
C ARG A 596 8.63 -21.27 -24.51
N ASP A 597 8.93 -20.79 -25.71
CA ASP A 597 10.09 -19.92 -25.97
C ASP A 597 9.97 -18.61 -25.19
N MET A 598 8.76 -18.10 -25.02
CA MET A 598 8.45 -16.97 -24.19
C MET A 598 8.77 -17.23 -22.71
N LEU A 599 8.39 -18.40 -22.17
CA LEU A 599 8.73 -18.78 -20.80
C LEU A 599 10.27 -18.94 -20.61
N LEU A 600 10.96 -19.54 -21.57
CA LEU A 600 12.42 -19.69 -21.55
C LEU A 600 13.15 -18.33 -21.58
N GLU A 601 12.62 -17.36 -22.31
CA GLU A 601 13.15 -16.00 -22.30
C GLU A 601 12.90 -15.31 -20.96
N TYR A 602 11.73 -15.50 -20.35
CA TYR A 602 11.40 -14.93 -19.04
C TYR A 602 12.26 -15.53 -17.92
N GLU A 603 12.48 -16.83 -17.93
CA GLU A 603 13.37 -17.54 -16.99
C GLU A 603 14.78 -16.94 -16.92
N GLN A 604 15.33 -16.46 -18.05
CA GLN A 604 16.64 -15.80 -18.06
C GLN A 604 16.64 -14.48 -17.29
N ARG A 605 15.48 -13.84 -17.16
CA ARG A 605 15.31 -12.56 -16.43
C ARG A 605 14.96 -12.78 -14.97
N ASP A 606 14.17 -13.81 -14.70
CA ASP A 606 13.72 -14.20 -13.38
C ASP A 606 13.84 -15.73 -13.19
N PRO A 607 15.01 -16.22 -12.79
CA PRO A 607 15.25 -17.65 -12.59
C PRO A 607 14.56 -18.19 -11.32
N LEU A 608 14.03 -17.33 -10.46
CA LEU A 608 13.34 -17.71 -9.21
C LEU A 608 11.82 -17.79 -9.39
N GLU A 609 11.30 -17.42 -10.58
CA GLU A 609 9.87 -17.44 -10.84
C GLU A 609 9.36 -18.86 -11.10
N HIS A 610 8.53 -19.37 -10.20
CA HIS A 610 8.07 -20.75 -10.26
C HIS A 610 6.84 -20.98 -11.16
N ASP A 611 6.03 -19.97 -11.45
CA ASP A 611 4.96 -20.10 -12.46
C ASP A 611 5.55 -20.38 -13.84
N THR A 612 6.72 -19.83 -14.12
CA THR A 612 7.52 -20.15 -15.31
C THR A 612 7.89 -21.63 -15.35
N GLN A 613 8.34 -22.19 -14.22
CA GLN A 613 8.69 -23.62 -14.13
C GLN A 613 7.45 -24.51 -14.27
N ILE A 614 6.34 -24.15 -13.65
CA ILE A 614 5.07 -24.84 -13.81
C ILE A 614 4.62 -24.80 -15.27
N GLY A 615 4.72 -23.66 -15.93
CA GLY A 615 4.40 -23.50 -17.35
C GLY A 615 5.25 -24.37 -18.26
N LEU A 616 6.56 -24.42 -18.03
CA LEU A 616 7.49 -25.29 -18.77
C LEU A 616 7.18 -26.77 -18.56
N MET A 617 6.88 -27.21 -17.34
CA MET A 617 6.44 -28.58 -17.06
C MET A 617 5.14 -28.93 -17.79
N ARG A 618 4.16 -27.99 -17.84
CA ARG A 618 2.91 -28.19 -18.57
C ARG A 618 3.15 -28.28 -20.10
N ALA A 619 4.01 -27.43 -20.65
CA ALA A 619 4.41 -27.50 -22.05
C ALA A 619 5.06 -28.86 -22.37
N ALA A 620 6.00 -29.32 -21.53
CA ALA A 620 6.63 -30.62 -21.66
C ALA A 620 5.62 -31.79 -21.63
N THR A 621 4.70 -31.77 -20.66
CA THR A 621 3.65 -32.79 -20.53
C THR A 621 2.75 -32.81 -21.76
N THR A 622 2.32 -31.66 -22.27
CA THR A 622 1.48 -31.56 -23.47
C THR A 622 2.22 -32.10 -24.70
N MET A 623 3.51 -31.76 -24.89
CA MET A 623 4.33 -32.27 -25.98
C MET A 623 4.49 -33.79 -25.88
N MET A 624 4.71 -34.33 -24.70
CA MET A 624 4.81 -35.77 -24.47
C MET A 624 3.49 -36.48 -24.84
N VAL A 625 2.35 -35.96 -24.44
CA VAL A 625 1.03 -36.51 -24.80
C VAL A 625 0.81 -36.50 -26.31
N TRP A 626 1.33 -35.51 -27.02
CA TRP A 626 1.26 -35.41 -28.49
C TRP A 626 2.33 -36.23 -29.23
N GLY A 627 3.18 -36.98 -28.50
CA GLY A 627 4.18 -37.88 -29.06
C GLY A 627 5.56 -37.26 -29.38
N HIS A 628 5.82 -36.05 -28.88
CA HIS A 628 7.10 -35.34 -29.05
C HIS A 628 8.02 -35.57 -27.83
N LEU A 629 8.52 -36.79 -27.66
CA LEU A 629 9.24 -37.25 -26.46
C LEU A 629 10.60 -36.58 -26.26
N GLU A 630 11.39 -36.34 -27.33
CA GLU A 630 12.72 -35.73 -27.21
C GLU A 630 12.66 -34.35 -26.54
N PHE A 631 11.68 -33.60 -26.91
CA PHE A 631 11.48 -32.24 -26.39
C PHE A 631 10.96 -32.21 -24.93
N ALA A 632 10.09 -33.15 -24.61
CA ALA A 632 9.59 -33.31 -23.23
C ALA A 632 10.72 -33.71 -22.27
N GLN A 633 11.66 -34.54 -22.75
CA GLN A 633 12.83 -34.98 -22.01
C GLN A 633 13.79 -33.80 -21.72
N GLU A 634 14.11 -32.97 -22.74
CA GLU A 634 14.97 -31.79 -22.57
C GLU A 634 14.40 -30.81 -21.51
N LEU A 635 13.10 -30.51 -21.56
CA LEU A 635 12.45 -29.64 -20.58
C LEU A 635 12.38 -30.29 -19.18
N GLY A 636 12.14 -31.61 -19.11
CA GLY A 636 12.13 -32.37 -17.87
C GLY A 636 13.50 -32.38 -17.18
N ASP A 637 14.57 -32.67 -17.92
CA ASP A 637 15.94 -32.67 -17.41
C ASP A 637 16.36 -31.27 -16.91
N ARG A 638 15.92 -30.23 -17.61
CA ARG A 638 16.16 -28.84 -17.21
C ARG A 638 15.42 -28.47 -15.90
N ALA A 639 14.16 -28.85 -15.78
CA ALA A 639 13.36 -28.61 -14.57
C ALA A 639 13.94 -29.34 -13.35
N ILE A 640 14.45 -30.58 -13.54
CA ILE A 640 15.13 -31.34 -12.48
C ILE A 640 16.41 -30.63 -12.04
N LYS A 641 17.25 -30.20 -13.01
CA LYS A 641 18.50 -29.50 -12.72
C LYS A 641 18.30 -28.18 -11.97
N GLN A 642 17.17 -27.53 -12.17
CA GLN A 642 16.84 -26.30 -11.41
C GLN A 642 16.25 -26.58 -10.02
N ALA A 643 15.60 -27.74 -9.85
CA ALA A 643 15.07 -28.14 -8.56
C ALA A 643 16.16 -28.71 -7.60
N GLU A 644 17.31 -29.16 -8.16
CA GLU A 644 18.52 -29.55 -7.42
C GLU A 644 19.35 -28.32 -7.02
#